data_ad867b3dc262b1d209f207d5e07694f3
#
_entry.id   ad867b3dc262b1d209f207d5e07694f3
#
_cell.length_a   1.000
_cell.length_b   1.000
_cell.length_c   1.000
_cell.angle_alpha   90.00
_cell.angle_beta   90.00
_cell.angle_gamma   90.00
#
_symmetry.space_group_name_H-M   'P 1'
#
loop_
_entity.id
_entity.type
_entity.pdbx_description
1 polymer ?
#
loop_
_entity_poly.entity_id
_entity_poly.type
_entity_poly.pdbx_seq_one_letter_code
_entity_poly.pdbx_strand_id
1 'polypeptide(L)'
;MILSRAAESIPERFSVERPLGVGAFGSVFVVWDREREQRVALKRLERADPGSIYRFKQEFRALADLVHPNLVRLHELFSLDDGWCFTMDLVEGVRFDHWARGIERPAGDVSSVERISARGASETVVETPVSKGTDARPLPERLEFDEQRLRTATRELFRGVLALHEAGILHRDLKPSNVLVEPNGRVVILDFGLAATSVVDSHRSIDGSVAGTPAYMAPEQARGFALTTATDFYAIGAMIYEVLCGHVPFHNSIAEMLAARIHRDVPDPRESWQGLPDDLAELAQALLRREAAKRPTGAEIAQRLDLERRSSLHSWPTVSANFVGREQELALLERAYTVATSGKTVIAHVHGASGNGKTTLVRRFLANLATRREVVVLEGRCYERESVPFKAFDELVDALGRHLLQRRPVEAAGLMPRDAPALLRVFPSLGRLDLLASVPGRPATADAHELKRRAFGALREIFTRISDSRPLVLFIDDVQWGDADSAQLARDLLAPPDVPPLLLIVGYRGDAEVDNELLRVLRSPEASDAGWERIDVAVGALPEADARALASRLLGDTDDVETQSRTIAAEAGGSPLFVSELARTAKAGRSQGQAVSLQRVVGERVAALGDSAKKLLELLSCSERPLEESELRRASSMEAHEVSAAVDRLRDEHLISISQHQRKSLLA
;
A
#
# COMPACT_ATOMS: atom_id res chain seq x y z
N MET A 1 10.79 -30.44 8.98
CA MET A 1 11.35 -30.30 7.62
C MET A 1 11.03 -28.92 6.99
N ILE A 2 9.81 -28.38 7.11
CA ILE A 2 9.46 -27.01 6.60
C ILE A 2 10.19 -25.91 7.38
N LEU A 3 10.27 -25.99 8.70
CA LEU A 3 11.01 -25.04 9.56
C LEU A 3 12.52 -25.00 9.28
N SER A 4 13.14 -26.14 8.98
CA SER A 4 14.58 -26.23 8.72
C SER A 4 14.98 -25.54 7.39
N ARG A 5 14.22 -25.72 6.33
CA ARG A 5 14.48 -25.07 5.03
C ARG A 5 14.15 -23.56 5.02
N ALA A 6 13.11 -23.16 5.75
CA ALA A 6 12.73 -21.76 5.83
C ALA A 6 13.74 -20.93 6.64
N ALA A 7 14.33 -21.54 7.69
CA ALA A 7 15.31 -20.88 8.55
C ALA A 7 16.68 -20.67 7.89
N GLU A 8 17.04 -21.50 6.90
CA GLU A 8 18.37 -21.46 6.26
C GLU A 8 18.55 -20.27 5.30
N SER A 9 17.47 -19.65 4.82
CA SER A 9 17.53 -18.55 3.84
C SER A 9 17.06 -17.21 4.39
N ILE A 10 16.62 -17.13 5.64
CA ILE A 10 16.24 -15.85 6.29
C ILE A 10 17.50 -15.15 6.81
N PRO A 11 17.63 -13.81 6.65
CA PRO A 11 18.81 -13.08 7.12
C PRO A 11 19.11 -13.34 8.60
N GLU A 12 20.39 -13.37 8.97
CA GLU A 12 20.87 -13.60 10.36
C GLU A 12 20.30 -12.61 11.38
N ARG A 13 19.81 -11.47 10.91
CA ARG A 13 19.04 -10.49 11.70
C ARG A 13 17.81 -11.11 12.35
N PHE A 14 17.16 -12.07 11.67
CA PHE A 14 15.91 -12.67 12.14
C PHE A 14 16.13 -14.06 12.69
N SER A 15 15.59 -14.33 13.87
CA SER A 15 15.58 -15.65 14.51
C SER A 15 14.17 -16.22 14.45
N VAL A 16 13.94 -17.27 13.66
CA VAL A 16 12.61 -17.90 13.52
C VAL A 16 12.24 -18.62 14.82
N GLU A 17 11.11 -18.23 15.42
CA GLU A 17 10.59 -18.87 16.65
C GLU A 17 9.53 -19.94 16.32
N ARG A 18 8.52 -19.60 15.51
CA ARG A 18 7.44 -20.54 15.15
C ARG A 18 6.69 -20.08 13.89
N PRO A 19 6.04 -21.02 13.18
CA PRO A 19 5.12 -20.66 12.11
C PRO A 19 3.82 -20.09 12.71
N LEU A 20 3.20 -19.12 11.98
CA LEU A 20 1.86 -18.60 12.23
C LEU A 20 0.83 -19.20 11.28
N GLY A 21 1.20 -19.47 10.04
CA GLY A 21 0.32 -20.05 9.05
C GLY A 21 0.99 -20.23 7.69
N VAL A 22 0.36 -21.04 6.85
CA VAL A 22 0.72 -21.23 5.44
C VAL A 22 -0.52 -20.88 4.62
N GLY A 23 -0.40 -19.92 3.71
CA GLY A 23 -1.49 -19.48 2.82
C GLY A 23 -1.17 -19.76 1.35
N ALA A 24 -2.11 -19.40 0.47
CA ALA A 24 -1.96 -19.60 -0.97
C ALA A 24 -0.76 -18.81 -1.56
N PHE A 25 -0.34 -17.74 -0.92
CA PHE A 25 0.70 -16.83 -1.40
C PHE A 25 1.99 -16.88 -0.59
N GLY A 26 2.07 -17.69 0.48
CA GLY A 26 3.30 -17.80 1.26
C GLY A 26 3.08 -18.26 2.68
N SER A 27 4.17 -18.35 3.42
CA SER A 27 4.22 -18.74 4.82
C SER A 27 4.48 -17.53 5.71
N VAL A 28 3.85 -17.50 6.88
CA VAL A 28 4.03 -16.45 7.89
C VAL A 28 4.67 -17.07 9.14
N PHE A 29 5.70 -16.41 9.67
CA PHE A 29 6.46 -16.85 10.84
C PHE A 29 6.49 -15.78 11.91
N VAL A 30 6.52 -16.16 13.16
CA VAL A 30 6.99 -15.29 14.26
C VAL A 30 8.50 -15.36 14.25
N VAL A 31 9.13 -14.19 14.15
CA VAL A 31 10.58 -14.07 14.20
C VAL A 31 10.99 -13.02 15.22
N TRP A 32 12.13 -13.23 15.86
CA TRP A 32 12.78 -12.21 16.67
C TRP A 32 13.66 -11.35 15.77
N ASP A 33 13.37 -10.06 15.66
CA ASP A 33 14.21 -9.10 14.95
C ASP A 33 15.26 -8.54 15.90
N ARG A 34 16.54 -8.85 15.63
CA ARG A 34 17.66 -8.44 16.47
C ARG A 34 17.99 -6.96 16.39
N GLU A 35 17.64 -6.30 15.30
CA GLU A 35 17.84 -4.85 15.15
C GLU A 35 16.77 -4.06 15.90
N ARG A 36 15.53 -4.52 15.86
CA ARG A 36 14.40 -3.90 16.56
C ARG A 36 14.23 -4.41 18.00
N GLU A 37 14.96 -5.46 18.38
CA GLU A 37 14.86 -6.15 19.67
C GLU A 37 13.41 -6.50 20.04
N GLN A 38 12.62 -6.96 19.04
CA GLN A 38 11.20 -7.32 19.22
C GLN A 38 10.77 -8.49 18.33
N ARG A 39 9.63 -9.11 18.71
CA ARG A 39 8.94 -10.07 17.85
C ARG A 39 8.18 -9.37 16.75
N VAL A 40 8.33 -9.86 15.52
CA VAL A 40 7.58 -9.40 14.36
C VAL A 40 7.02 -10.61 13.60
N ALA A 41 5.99 -10.38 12.80
CA ALA A 41 5.54 -11.36 11.83
C ALA A 41 6.33 -11.18 10.53
N LEU A 42 6.89 -12.26 10.01
CA LEU A 42 7.60 -12.30 8.74
C LEU A 42 6.80 -13.13 7.74
N LYS A 43 6.34 -12.49 6.68
CA LYS A 43 5.65 -13.14 5.55
C LYS A 43 6.66 -13.43 4.45
N ARG A 44 6.76 -14.69 4.04
CA ARG A 44 7.66 -15.16 2.99
C ARG A 44 6.86 -15.68 1.82
N LEU A 45 7.22 -15.26 0.61
CA LEU A 45 6.66 -15.78 -0.62
C LEU A 45 7.24 -17.17 -0.92
N GLU A 46 6.40 -18.20 -1.01
CA GLU A 46 6.86 -19.57 -1.27
C GLU A 46 7.06 -19.88 -2.76
N ARG A 47 6.26 -19.24 -3.62
CA ARG A 47 6.36 -19.43 -5.07
C ARG A 47 6.88 -18.15 -5.69
N ALA A 48 8.12 -18.16 -6.10
CA ALA A 48 8.76 -17.02 -6.75
C ALA A 48 8.42 -16.91 -8.26
N ASP A 49 7.18 -17.27 -8.66
CA ASP A 49 6.75 -16.98 -10.02
C ASP A 49 6.59 -15.46 -10.22
N PRO A 50 6.80 -14.98 -11.46
CA PRO A 50 6.82 -13.53 -11.74
C PRO A 50 5.54 -12.79 -11.33
N GLY A 51 4.38 -13.42 -11.49
CA GLY A 51 3.09 -12.85 -11.12
C GLY A 51 2.95 -12.73 -9.60
N SER A 52 3.37 -13.73 -8.84
CA SER A 52 3.33 -13.73 -7.39
C SER A 52 4.31 -12.71 -6.79
N ILE A 53 5.51 -12.58 -7.35
CA ILE A 53 6.47 -11.52 -6.94
C ILE A 53 5.86 -10.13 -7.12
N TYR A 54 5.28 -9.87 -8.31
CA TYR A 54 4.64 -8.59 -8.59
C TYR A 54 3.53 -8.29 -7.58
N ARG A 55 2.63 -9.22 -7.32
CA ARG A 55 1.53 -9.07 -6.36
C ARG A 55 2.03 -8.82 -4.93
N PHE A 56 3.05 -9.57 -4.50
CA PHE A 56 3.65 -9.45 -3.18
C PHE A 56 4.26 -8.06 -2.94
N LYS A 57 4.97 -7.52 -3.94
CA LYS A 57 5.48 -6.15 -3.89
C LYS A 57 4.35 -5.12 -3.85
N GLN A 58 3.30 -5.29 -4.66
CA GLN A 58 2.16 -4.38 -4.68
C GLN A 58 1.39 -4.39 -3.35
N GLU A 59 1.24 -5.55 -2.71
CA GLU A 59 0.64 -5.67 -1.38
C GLU A 59 1.40 -4.83 -0.35
N PHE A 60 2.72 -4.93 -0.33
CA PHE A 60 3.55 -4.12 0.57
C PHE A 60 3.45 -2.62 0.26
N ARG A 61 3.68 -2.23 -1.00
CA ARG A 61 3.74 -0.82 -1.43
C ARG A 61 2.46 -0.05 -1.20
N ALA A 62 1.32 -0.68 -1.41
CA ALA A 62 0.03 -0.04 -1.21
C ALA A 62 -0.20 0.40 0.24
N LEU A 63 0.45 -0.27 1.20
CA LEU A 63 0.26 -0.05 2.63
C LEU A 63 1.48 0.52 3.33
N ALA A 64 2.63 0.61 2.66
CA ALA A 64 3.89 1.02 3.26
C ALA A 64 3.80 2.38 3.99
N ASP A 65 2.97 3.29 3.47
CA ASP A 65 2.76 4.63 4.03
C ASP A 65 1.42 4.78 4.77
N LEU A 66 0.62 3.70 4.85
CA LEU A 66 -0.69 3.77 5.48
C LEU A 66 -0.61 3.30 6.94
N VAL A 67 -0.85 4.23 7.85
CA VAL A 67 -0.84 3.96 9.29
C VAL A 67 -2.22 4.21 9.87
N HIS A 68 -2.79 3.16 10.43
CA HIS A 68 -4.09 3.25 11.10
C HIS A 68 -4.18 2.19 12.21
N PRO A 69 -4.78 2.50 13.38
CA PRO A 69 -4.85 1.55 14.49
C PRO A 69 -5.54 0.23 14.15
N ASN A 70 -6.42 0.21 13.15
CA ASN A 70 -7.12 -0.99 12.71
C ASN A 70 -6.52 -1.67 11.47
N LEU A 71 -5.32 -1.27 11.04
CA LEU A 71 -4.58 -1.90 9.96
C LEU A 71 -3.26 -2.44 10.47
N VAL A 72 -2.82 -3.60 9.95
CA VAL A 72 -1.50 -4.12 10.28
C VAL A 72 -0.43 -3.19 9.73
N ARG A 73 0.55 -2.88 10.54
CA ARG A 73 1.68 -2.05 10.15
C ARG A 73 2.75 -2.88 9.46
N LEU A 74 3.18 -2.46 8.29
CA LEU A 74 4.28 -3.08 7.56
C LEU A 74 5.60 -2.39 7.92
N HIS A 75 6.68 -3.19 8.05
CA HIS A 75 7.99 -2.66 8.44
C HIS A 75 8.94 -2.59 7.26
N GLU A 76 9.34 -3.72 6.69
CA GLU A 76 10.38 -3.77 5.67
C GLU A 76 10.10 -4.86 4.63
N LEU A 77 10.27 -4.53 3.34
CA LEU A 77 10.28 -5.46 2.24
C LEU A 77 11.72 -5.71 1.79
N PHE A 78 12.10 -6.97 1.66
CA PHE A 78 13.43 -7.35 1.22
C PHE A 78 13.41 -8.60 0.34
N SER A 79 14.40 -8.70 -0.56
CA SER A 79 14.61 -9.87 -1.39
C SER A 79 15.65 -10.79 -0.76
N LEU A 80 15.47 -12.09 -0.96
CA LEU A 80 16.42 -13.15 -0.63
C LEU A 80 16.94 -13.78 -1.93
N ASP A 81 18.02 -14.56 -1.85
CA ASP A 81 18.54 -15.29 -3.01
C ASP A 81 17.48 -16.23 -3.62
N ASP A 82 16.59 -16.79 -2.77
CA ASP A 82 15.57 -17.79 -3.13
C ASP A 82 14.12 -17.29 -2.96
N GLY A 83 13.89 -15.99 -2.69
CA GLY A 83 12.53 -15.50 -2.48
C GLY A 83 12.40 -14.05 -2.03
N TRP A 84 11.21 -13.71 -1.58
CA TRP A 84 10.82 -12.39 -1.13
C TRP A 84 10.18 -12.47 0.25
N CYS A 85 10.48 -11.49 1.11
CA CYS A 85 9.91 -11.40 2.44
C CYS A 85 9.51 -9.97 2.75
N PHE A 86 8.51 -9.81 3.62
CA PHE A 86 8.33 -8.57 4.35
C PHE A 86 8.00 -8.84 5.82
N THR A 87 8.32 -7.87 6.65
CA THR A 87 8.00 -7.89 8.08
C THR A 87 6.86 -6.95 8.39
N MET A 88 6.09 -7.29 9.43
CA MET A 88 4.94 -6.53 9.90
C MET A 88 4.74 -6.74 11.40
N ASP A 89 3.89 -5.93 12.02
CA ASP A 89 3.53 -6.10 13.42
C ASP A 89 3.02 -7.52 13.69
N LEU A 90 3.46 -8.09 14.82
CA LEU A 90 2.89 -9.32 15.33
C LEU A 90 1.59 -9.00 16.07
N VAL A 91 0.46 -9.37 15.48
CA VAL A 91 -0.86 -9.17 16.09
C VAL A 91 -1.25 -10.42 16.89
N GLU A 92 -1.32 -10.28 18.21
CA GLU A 92 -1.76 -11.34 19.11
C GLU A 92 -3.25 -11.22 19.37
N GLY A 93 -4.07 -11.89 18.55
CA GLY A 93 -5.51 -11.81 18.59
C GLY A 93 -6.20 -13.09 18.14
N VAL A 94 -7.52 -13.11 18.27
CA VAL A 94 -8.39 -14.16 17.75
C VAL A 94 -9.16 -13.65 16.52
N ARG A 95 -9.64 -14.56 15.69
CA ARG A 95 -10.44 -14.21 14.52
C ARG A 95 -11.70 -13.46 14.91
N PHE A 96 -12.18 -12.57 14.02
CA PHE A 96 -13.40 -11.77 14.23
C PHE A 96 -14.61 -12.59 14.66
N ASP A 97 -14.88 -13.73 14.00
CA ASP A 97 -16.00 -14.62 14.31
C ASP A 97 -15.83 -15.33 15.66
N HIS A 98 -14.59 -15.71 16.02
CA HIS A 98 -14.28 -16.29 17.32
C HIS A 98 -14.44 -15.28 18.45
N TRP A 99 -13.95 -14.06 18.26
CA TRP A 99 -14.11 -12.98 19.24
C TRP A 99 -15.58 -12.70 19.56
N ALA A 100 -16.39 -12.55 18.50
CA ALA A 100 -17.81 -12.30 18.65
C ALA A 100 -18.56 -13.43 19.37
N ARG A 101 -18.03 -14.65 19.34
CA ARG A 101 -18.58 -15.83 20.07
C ARG A 101 -17.95 -16.06 21.44
N GLY A 102 -17.09 -15.16 21.92
CA GLY A 102 -16.41 -15.34 23.19
C GLY A 102 -15.42 -16.50 23.22
N ILE A 103 -14.98 -16.99 22.06
CA ILE A 103 -13.99 -18.06 21.94
C ILE A 103 -12.60 -17.43 22.12
N GLU A 104 -12.10 -17.52 23.33
CA GLU A 104 -10.74 -17.08 23.65
C GLU A 104 -9.73 -18.19 23.34
N ARG A 105 -8.53 -17.80 22.89
CA ARG A 105 -7.46 -18.76 22.66
C ARG A 105 -7.04 -19.40 24.00
N PRO A 106 -7.00 -20.73 24.13
CA PRO A 106 -6.34 -21.35 25.28
C PRO A 106 -4.87 -20.91 25.28
N ALA A 107 -4.39 -20.39 26.39
CA ALA A 107 -2.99 -20.03 26.56
C ALA A 107 -2.13 -21.30 26.39
N GLY A 108 -1.43 -21.43 25.25
CA GLY A 108 -0.44 -22.50 25.01
C GLY A 108 -0.78 -23.57 23.96
N ASP A 109 -1.93 -23.56 23.30
CA ASP A 109 -2.27 -24.60 22.31
C ASP A 109 -1.78 -24.26 20.89
N VAL A 110 -0.56 -24.70 20.56
CA VAL A 110 0.05 -24.56 19.22
C VAL A 110 -0.61 -25.51 18.19
N SER A 111 -1.33 -26.55 18.66
CA SER A 111 -1.90 -27.60 17.80
C SER A 111 -3.15 -27.18 17.03
N SER A 112 -3.83 -26.11 17.47
CA SER A 112 -5.04 -25.59 16.81
C SER A 112 -4.73 -24.73 15.57
N VAL A 113 -3.54 -24.13 15.46
CA VAL A 113 -3.12 -23.33 14.30
C VAL A 113 -2.90 -24.22 13.08
N GLU A 114 -2.33 -25.42 13.26
CA GLU A 114 -2.16 -26.38 12.16
C GLU A 114 -3.48 -26.92 11.62
N ARG A 115 -4.49 -27.11 12.48
CA ARG A 115 -5.81 -27.59 12.04
C ARG A 115 -6.66 -26.52 11.35
N ILE A 116 -6.48 -25.25 11.72
CA ILE A 116 -7.23 -24.13 11.11
C ILE A 116 -6.66 -23.79 9.73
N SER A 117 -5.33 -23.81 9.58
CA SER A 117 -4.68 -23.61 8.26
C SER A 117 -4.97 -24.76 7.29
N ALA A 118 -5.04 -26.01 7.78
CA ALA A 118 -5.35 -27.19 6.96
C ALA A 118 -6.81 -27.23 6.51
N ARG A 119 -7.76 -26.70 7.31
CA ARG A 119 -9.17 -26.64 6.90
C ARG A 119 -9.49 -25.52 5.91
N GLY A 120 -8.71 -24.45 5.86
CA GLY A 120 -8.87 -23.37 4.88
C GLY A 120 -8.27 -23.65 3.50
N ALA A 121 -7.37 -24.63 3.38
CA ALA A 121 -6.61 -24.90 2.15
C ALA A 121 -6.91 -26.26 1.50
N SER A 122 -7.67 -27.16 2.14
CA SER A 122 -7.89 -28.51 1.59
C SER A 122 -9.11 -29.19 2.23
N GLU A 123 -10.31 -28.70 1.97
CA GLU A 123 -11.44 -29.61 1.92
C GLU A 123 -11.55 -30.12 0.48
N THR A 124 -10.73 -31.09 0.15
CA THR A 124 -11.09 -32.10 -0.84
C THR A 124 -12.38 -32.72 -0.32
N VAL A 125 -13.48 -32.45 -0.99
CA VAL A 125 -14.77 -33.09 -0.76
C VAL A 125 -14.53 -34.60 -0.84
N VAL A 126 -14.52 -35.29 0.29
CA VAL A 126 -14.72 -36.72 0.33
C VAL A 126 -16.17 -36.89 -0.08
N GLU A 127 -16.40 -37.35 -1.29
CA GLU A 127 -17.70 -37.81 -1.76
C GLU A 127 -18.17 -38.96 -0.83
N THR A 128 -19.01 -38.62 0.13
CA THR A 128 -19.86 -39.61 0.77
C THR A 128 -21.00 -39.91 -0.20
N PRO A 129 -21.33 -41.17 -0.47
CA PRO A 129 -22.35 -41.54 -1.42
C PRO A 129 -23.70 -40.92 -1.03
N VAL A 130 -24.34 -40.28 -1.99
CA VAL A 130 -25.69 -39.71 -1.86
C VAL A 130 -26.67 -40.81 -1.55
N SER A 131 -27.05 -40.97 -0.31
CA SER A 131 -28.28 -41.68 0.07
C SER A 131 -29.47 -40.77 -0.24
N LYS A 132 -30.31 -41.17 -1.15
CA LYS A 132 -31.65 -40.61 -1.37
C LYS A 132 -32.49 -40.86 -0.12
N GLY A 133 -32.54 -39.90 0.76
CA GLY A 133 -33.44 -39.92 1.91
C GLY A 133 -33.81 -38.48 2.24
N THR A 134 -35.09 -38.17 2.19
CA THR A 134 -35.72 -36.95 2.68
C THR A 134 -35.63 -36.90 4.19
N ASP A 135 -34.49 -36.54 4.71
CA ASP A 135 -34.35 -36.16 6.14
C ASP A 135 -33.81 -34.70 6.20
N ALA A 136 -34.70 -33.83 6.66
CA ALA A 136 -34.31 -32.48 7.05
C ALA A 136 -33.18 -32.61 8.12
N ARG A 137 -31.93 -32.29 7.73
CA ARG A 137 -30.86 -32.14 8.73
C ARG A 137 -31.34 -31.17 9.78
N PRO A 138 -31.21 -31.51 11.06
CA PRO A 138 -31.51 -30.56 12.13
C PRO A 138 -30.63 -29.30 11.88
N LEU A 139 -31.26 -28.13 11.96
CA LEU A 139 -30.55 -26.86 11.96
C LEU A 139 -29.44 -26.92 13.00
N PRO A 140 -28.23 -26.44 12.70
CA PRO A 140 -27.15 -26.42 13.68
C PRO A 140 -27.66 -25.70 14.95
N GLU A 141 -27.25 -26.22 16.12
CA GLU A 141 -27.56 -25.55 17.40
C GLU A 141 -27.14 -24.09 17.30
N ARG A 142 -27.97 -23.17 17.82
CA ARG A 142 -27.70 -21.73 17.84
C ARG A 142 -26.32 -21.49 18.44
N LEU A 143 -25.35 -21.06 17.62
CA LEU A 143 -24.06 -20.60 18.13
C LEU A 143 -24.32 -19.27 18.84
N GLU A 144 -24.19 -19.26 20.14
CA GLU A 144 -24.28 -18.03 20.93
C GLU A 144 -23.19 -17.06 20.53
N PHE A 145 -23.51 -15.80 20.52
CA PHE A 145 -22.54 -14.72 20.30
C PHE A 145 -22.76 -13.60 21.31
N ASP A 146 -21.70 -12.88 21.63
CA ASP A 146 -21.76 -11.69 22.49
C ASP A 146 -22.06 -10.46 21.60
N GLU A 147 -23.25 -9.92 21.75
CA GLU A 147 -23.72 -8.77 20.99
C GLU A 147 -22.80 -7.54 21.15
N GLN A 148 -22.33 -7.27 22.37
CA GLN A 148 -21.47 -6.11 22.62
C GLN A 148 -20.10 -6.26 21.95
N ARG A 149 -19.52 -7.46 22.00
CA ARG A 149 -18.27 -7.78 21.28
C ARG A 149 -18.44 -7.64 19.78
N LEU A 150 -19.54 -8.14 19.21
CA LEU A 150 -19.84 -8.02 17.79
C LEU A 150 -19.99 -6.55 17.36
N ARG A 151 -20.73 -5.74 18.13
CA ARG A 151 -20.92 -4.31 17.85
C ARG A 151 -19.60 -3.55 17.86
N THR A 152 -18.79 -3.76 18.89
CA THR A 152 -17.49 -3.09 19.03
C THR A 152 -16.56 -3.50 17.89
N ALA A 153 -16.43 -4.80 17.63
CA ALA A 153 -15.56 -5.29 16.54
C ALA A 153 -16.04 -4.83 15.16
N THR A 154 -17.36 -4.76 14.93
CA THR A 154 -17.93 -4.23 13.67
C THR A 154 -17.57 -2.75 13.47
N ARG A 155 -17.68 -1.92 14.50
CA ARG A 155 -17.30 -0.49 14.44
C ARG A 155 -15.83 -0.32 14.12
N GLU A 156 -14.95 -1.05 14.82
CA GLU A 156 -13.51 -1.00 14.61
C GLU A 156 -13.12 -1.50 13.20
N LEU A 157 -13.76 -2.58 12.72
CA LEU A 157 -13.57 -3.10 11.37
C LEU A 157 -13.92 -2.05 10.30
N PHE A 158 -15.07 -1.39 10.45
CA PHE A 158 -15.46 -0.33 9.52
C PHE A 158 -14.53 0.88 9.59
N ARG A 159 -13.99 1.26 10.74
CA ARG A 159 -12.96 2.31 10.83
C ARG A 159 -11.76 1.97 9.97
N GLY A 160 -11.22 0.75 10.07
CA GLY A 160 -10.10 0.30 9.27
C GLY A 160 -10.40 0.27 7.77
N VAL A 161 -11.57 -0.26 7.38
CA VAL A 161 -11.96 -0.36 5.96
C VAL A 161 -12.24 1.01 5.35
N LEU A 162 -12.92 1.90 6.06
CA LEU A 162 -13.14 3.28 5.59
C LEU A 162 -11.82 4.03 5.42
N ALA A 163 -10.87 3.78 6.31
CA ALA A 163 -9.51 4.30 6.19
C ALA A 163 -8.82 3.85 4.91
N LEU A 164 -8.89 2.56 4.55
CA LEU A 164 -8.40 2.04 3.28
C LEU A 164 -9.07 2.72 2.08
N HIS A 165 -10.39 2.85 2.13
CA HIS A 165 -11.16 3.45 1.05
C HIS A 165 -10.85 4.94 0.85
N GLU A 166 -10.61 5.69 1.93
CA GLU A 166 -10.15 7.08 1.86
C GLU A 166 -8.76 7.19 1.21
N ALA A 167 -7.89 6.19 1.42
CA ALA A 167 -6.60 6.08 0.72
C ALA A 167 -6.72 5.58 -0.73
N GLY A 168 -7.93 5.31 -1.23
CA GLY A 168 -8.17 4.79 -2.57
C GLY A 168 -7.86 3.30 -2.73
N ILE A 169 -7.75 2.55 -1.64
CA ILE A 169 -7.39 1.14 -1.61
C ILE A 169 -8.61 0.29 -1.30
N LEU A 170 -8.83 -0.78 -2.08
CA LEU A 170 -9.83 -1.79 -1.80
C LEU A 170 -9.14 -3.05 -1.25
N HIS A 171 -9.72 -3.65 -0.21
CA HIS A 171 -9.14 -4.86 0.40
C HIS A 171 -9.34 -6.11 -0.45
N ARG A 172 -10.55 -6.33 -1.00
CA ARG A 172 -10.94 -7.40 -1.95
C ARG A 172 -10.96 -8.83 -1.42
N ASP A 173 -10.35 -9.12 -0.27
CA ASP A 173 -10.34 -10.46 0.36
C ASP A 173 -10.62 -10.37 1.88
N LEU A 174 -11.64 -9.57 2.25
CA LEU A 174 -12.10 -9.51 3.65
C LEU A 174 -12.79 -10.83 4.01
N LYS A 175 -12.33 -11.43 5.11
CA LYS A 175 -12.85 -12.68 5.70
C LYS A 175 -12.41 -12.77 7.16
N PRO A 176 -13.02 -13.62 7.98
CA PRO A 176 -12.68 -13.70 9.41
C PRO A 176 -11.21 -14.02 9.70
N SER A 177 -10.52 -14.77 8.82
CA SER A 177 -9.08 -15.07 9.00
C SER A 177 -8.16 -13.89 8.76
N ASN A 178 -8.63 -12.87 8.03
CA ASN A 178 -7.86 -11.65 7.73
C ASN A 178 -8.22 -10.51 8.67
N VAL A 179 -9.04 -10.77 9.70
CA VAL A 179 -9.46 -9.78 10.69
C VAL A 179 -9.25 -10.37 12.08
N LEU A 180 -8.21 -9.88 12.78
CA LEU A 180 -7.91 -10.29 14.14
C LEU A 180 -8.42 -9.26 15.15
N VAL A 181 -8.83 -9.76 16.31
CA VAL A 181 -9.24 -8.92 17.44
C VAL A 181 -8.34 -9.24 18.63
N GLU A 182 -7.63 -8.24 19.10
CA GLU A 182 -6.77 -8.33 20.27
C GLU A 182 -7.59 -8.42 21.58
N PRO A 183 -6.98 -8.86 22.70
CA PRO A 183 -7.68 -9.01 23.98
C PRO A 183 -8.31 -7.70 24.49
N ASN A 184 -7.78 -6.54 24.10
CA ASN A 184 -8.32 -5.20 24.43
C ASN A 184 -9.52 -4.80 23.56
N GLY A 185 -9.94 -5.64 22.58
CA GLY A 185 -11.03 -5.36 21.65
C GLY A 185 -10.59 -4.59 20.38
N ARG A 186 -9.33 -4.28 20.22
CA ARG A 186 -8.79 -3.65 19.00
C ARG A 186 -8.86 -4.61 17.84
N VAL A 187 -9.51 -4.21 16.75
CA VAL A 187 -9.54 -4.95 15.48
C VAL A 187 -8.35 -4.55 14.63
N VAL A 188 -7.67 -5.54 14.06
CA VAL A 188 -6.57 -5.33 13.10
C VAL A 188 -6.85 -6.12 11.82
N ILE A 189 -6.87 -5.42 10.71
CA ILE A 189 -7.07 -5.99 9.38
C ILE A 189 -5.70 -6.39 8.82
N LEU A 190 -5.62 -7.63 8.34
CA LEU A 190 -4.42 -8.26 7.80
C LEU A 190 -4.61 -8.55 6.29
N ASP A 191 -3.52 -8.94 5.61
CA ASP A 191 -3.50 -9.58 4.27
C ASP A 191 -4.44 -8.94 3.24
N PHE A 192 -3.97 -7.91 2.58
CA PHE A 192 -4.73 -7.16 1.58
C PHE A 192 -4.73 -7.91 0.25
N GLY A 193 -5.91 -8.32 -0.20
CA GLY A 193 -6.13 -9.06 -1.44
C GLY A 193 -5.85 -8.26 -2.73
N LEU A 194 -4.89 -7.32 -2.71
CA LEU A 194 -4.44 -6.53 -3.87
C LEU A 194 -3.92 -7.42 -5.01
N ALA A 195 -3.71 -8.70 -4.72
CA ALA A 195 -3.29 -9.72 -5.66
C ALA A 195 -4.23 -9.91 -6.88
N ALA A 196 -5.50 -9.53 -6.79
CA ALA A 196 -6.47 -9.67 -7.88
C ALA A 196 -6.65 -8.36 -8.65
N THR A 197 -5.65 -7.95 -9.44
CA THR A 197 -5.78 -6.79 -10.34
C THR A 197 -6.63 -7.05 -11.58
N SER A 198 -6.92 -8.31 -11.90
CA SER A 198 -7.92 -8.68 -12.90
C SER A 198 -8.63 -9.98 -12.52
N VAL A 199 -9.94 -10.05 -12.77
CA VAL A 199 -10.75 -11.24 -12.57
C VAL A 199 -10.28 -12.39 -13.47
N VAL A 200 -9.61 -12.08 -14.58
CA VAL A 200 -9.04 -13.06 -15.50
C VAL A 200 -7.87 -13.81 -14.86
N ASP A 201 -7.08 -13.17 -14.00
CA ASP A 201 -5.95 -13.81 -13.32
C ASP A 201 -6.37 -14.66 -12.12
N SER A 202 -7.49 -14.34 -11.47
CA SER A 202 -8.00 -15.13 -10.35
C SER A 202 -8.68 -16.45 -10.77
N HIS A 203 -9.10 -16.58 -12.06
CA HIS A 203 -9.70 -17.81 -12.59
C HIS A 203 -8.71 -18.74 -13.29
N ARG A 204 -7.46 -18.32 -13.52
CA ARG A 204 -6.40 -19.14 -14.10
C ARG A 204 -5.31 -19.47 -13.10
N SER A 205 -5.67 -20.11 -12.00
CA SER A 205 -4.72 -21.04 -11.39
C SER A 205 -4.56 -22.20 -12.38
N ILE A 206 -3.34 -22.52 -12.75
CA ILE A 206 -2.97 -23.57 -13.69
C ILE A 206 -3.58 -24.95 -13.32
N ASP A 207 -4.10 -25.10 -12.11
CA ASP A 207 -4.71 -26.31 -11.56
C ASP A 207 -6.25 -26.23 -11.37
N GLY A 208 -6.93 -25.23 -11.92
CA GLY A 208 -8.40 -25.14 -11.82
C GLY A 208 -8.95 -24.81 -10.42
N SER A 209 -8.11 -24.48 -9.44
CA SER A 209 -8.54 -24.08 -8.10
C SER A 209 -8.87 -22.58 -8.08
N VAL A 210 -10.07 -22.24 -7.63
CA VAL A 210 -10.51 -20.86 -7.40
C VAL A 210 -9.66 -20.29 -6.25
N ALA A 211 -8.77 -19.35 -6.55
CA ALA A 211 -7.96 -18.69 -5.52
C ALA A 211 -8.86 -17.74 -4.69
N GLY A 212 -8.93 -17.97 -3.39
CA GLY A 212 -9.73 -17.20 -2.42
C GLY A 212 -10.82 -18.06 -1.78
N THR A 213 -11.35 -17.59 -0.65
CA THR A 213 -12.49 -18.25 0.02
C THR A 213 -13.79 -17.71 -0.59
N PRO A 214 -14.47 -18.44 -1.50
CA PRO A 214 -15.63 -17.90 -2.24
C PRO A 214 -16.78 -17.45 -1.34
N ALA A 215 -16.75 -17.85 -0.05
CA ALA A 215 -17.81 -17.63 0.91
C ALA A 215 -18.14 -16.14 1.19
N TYR A 216 -17.17 -15.24 1.04
CA TYR A 216 -17.32 -13.79 1.33
C TYR A 216 -17.25 -12.92 0.06
N MET A 217 -17.03 -13.53 -1.10
CA MET A 217 -16.87 -12.83 -2.39
C MET A 217 -18.15 -12.10 -2.79
N ALA A 218 -18.05 -10.86 -3.25
CA ALA A 218 -19.20 -10.08 -3.72
C ALA A 218 -19.68 -10.55 -5.12
N PRO A 219 -20.98 -10.34 -5.48
CA PRO A 219 -21.51 -10.73 -6.78
C PRO A 219 -20.77 -10.14 -7.99
N GLU A 220 -20.33 -8.89 -7.90
CA GLU A 220 -19.54 -8.22 -8.94
C GLU A 220 -18.15 -8.83 -9.09
N GLN A 221 -17.52 -9.31 -8.01
CA GLN A 221 -16.25 -10.05 -8.08
C GLN A 221 -16.44 -11.37 -8.83
N ALA A 222 -17.51 -12.12 -8.49
CA ALA A 222 -17.82 -13.38 -9.16
C ALA A 222 -18.12 -13.22 -10.65
N ARG A 223 -18.61 -12.04 -11.07
CA ARG A 223 -18.92 -11.72 -12.47
C ARG A 223 -17.78 -11.07 -13.25
N GLY A 224 -16.71 -10.70 -12.59
CA GLY A 224 -15.63 -9.98 -13.23
C GLY A 224 -15.90 -8.51 -13.53
N PHE A 225 -16.80 -7.89 -12.82
CA PHE A 225 -17.14 -6.48 -13.00
C PHE A 225 -16.16 -5.57 -12.25
N ALA A 226 -16.23 -4.27 -12.55
CA ALA A 226 -15.43 -3.27 -11.83
C ALA A 226 -15.76 -3.30 -10.32
N LEU A 227 -14.73 -3.38 -9.49
CA LEU A 227 -14.84 -3.40 -8.04
C LEU A 227 -14.87 -2.00 -7.49
N THR A 228 -15.67 -1.79 -6.44
CA THR A 228 -15.82 -0.52 -5.72
C THR A 228 -15.74 -0.75 -4.21
N THR A 229 -15.82 0.32 -3.42
CA THR A 229 -15.89 0.23 -1.95
C THR A 229 -17.04 -0.67 -1.47
N ALA A 230 -18.13 -0.73 -2.22
CA ALA A 230 -19.27 -1.60 -1.94
C ALA A 230 -18.92 -3.10 -1.97
N THR A 231 -17.83 -3.48 -2.65
CA THR A 231 -17.34 -4.87 -2.70
C THR A 231 -16.85 -5.33 -1.32
N ASP A 232 -16.05 -4.50 -0.63
CA ASP A 232 -15.56 -4.81 0.71
C ASP A 232 -16.71 -4.78 1.73
N PHE A 233 -17.68 -3.88 1.55
CA PHE A 233 -18.86 -3.83 2.40
C PHE A 233 -19.71 -5.10 2.31
N TYR A 234 -19.81 -5.73 1.13
CA TYR A 234 -20.48 -7.03 0.99
C TYR A 234 -19.77 -8.12 1.82
N ALA A 235 -18.46 -8.17 1.78
CA ALA A 235 -17.69 -9.15 2.55
C ALA A 235 -17.89 -8.97 4.06
N ILE A 236 -17.91 -7.72 4.57
CA ILE A 236 -18.24 -7.43 5.96
C ILE A 236 -19.69 -7.88 6.29
N GLY A 237 -20.64 -7.62 5.39
CA GLY A 237 -22.01 -8.10 5.54
C GLY A 237 -22.08 -9.62 5.68
N ALA A 238 -21.29 -10.37 4.90
CA ALA A 238 -21.21 -11.83 4.99
C ALA A 238 -20.59 -12.31 6.32
N MET A 239 -19.59 -11.61 6.83
CA MET A 239 -18.99 -11.90 8.14
C MET A 239 -19.97 -11.66 9.28
N ILE A 240 -20.71 -10.55 9.27
CA ILE A 240 -21.76 -10.27 10.29
C ILE A 240 -22.87 -11.31 10.21
N TYR A 241 -23.33 -11.63 8.99
CA TYR A 241 -24.35 -12.65 8.76
C TYR A 241 -23.93 -14.01 9.34
N GLU A 242 -22.67 -14.41 9.10
CA GLU A 242 -22.12 -15.67 9.62
C GLU A 242 -22.10 -15.71 11.16
N VAL A 243 -21.77 -14.59 11.81
CA VAL A 243 -21.82 -14.52 13.27
C VAL A 243 -23.27 -14.65 13.77
N LEU A 244 -24.22 -13.94 13.13
CA LEU A 244 -25.63 -13.94 13.50
C LEU A 244 -26.32 -15.29 13.28
N CYS A 245 -26.02 -15.96 12.16
CA CYS A 245 -26.72 -17.19 11.74
C CYS A 245 -25.93 -18.48 11.98
N GLY A 246 -24.63 -18.40 12.27
CA GLY A 246 -23.76 -19.57 12.41
C GLY A 246 -23.25 -20.15 11.10
N HIS A 247 -23.66 -19.59 9.97
CA HIS A 247 -23.23 -19.99 8.61
C HIS A 247 -23.24 -18.80 7.66
N VAL A 248 -22.46 -18.89 6.58
CA VAL A 248 -22.47 -17.88 5.51
C VAL A 248 -23.81 -17.89 4.75
N PRO A 249 -24.18 -16.77 4.07
CA PRO A 249 -25.48 -16.64 3.39
C PRO A 249 -25.79 -17.78 2.41
N PHE A 250 -24.77 -18.29 1.72
CA PHE A 250 -24.89 -19.42 0.79
C PHE A 250 -23.80 -20.43 1.13
N HIS A 251 -24.17 -21.67 1.44
CA HIS A 251 -23.27 -22.71 1.98
C HIS A 251 -23.29 -24.04 1.21
N ASN A 252 -23.65 -23.97 -0.08
CA ASN A 252 -23.67 -25.12 -0.98
C ASN A 252 -22.27 -25.38 -1.61
N SER A 253 -22.20 -26.18 -2.68
CA SER A 253 -20.97 -26.31 -3.44
C SER A 253 -20.48 -24.95 -3.96
N ILE A 254 -19.19 -24.80 -4.23
CA ILE A 254 -18.58 -23.51 -4.68
C ILE A 254 -19.33 -22.96 -5.89
N ALA A 255 -19.65 -23.83 -6.88
CA ALA A 255 -20.35 -23.42 -8.10
C ALA A 255 -21.78 -22.93 -7.81
N GLU A 256 -22.53 -23.64 -6.95
CA GLU A 256 -23.88 -23.26 -6.54
C GLU A 256 -23.87 -21.99 -5.69
N MET A 257 -22.90 -21.84 -4.79
CA MET A 257 -22.70 -20.64 -3.98
C MET A 257 -22.46 -19.41 -4.85
N LEU A 258 -21.57 -19.49 -5.84
CA LEU A 258 -21.32 -18.42 -6.79
C LEU A 258 -22.55 -18.10 -7.64
N ALA A 259 -23.25 -19.13 -8.13
CA ALA A 259 -24.48 -18.96 -8.90
C ALA A 259 -25.62 -18.35 -8.07
N ALA A 260 -25.81 -18.82 -6.83
CA ALA A 260 -26.82 -18.28 -5.93
C ALA A 260 -26.60 -16.80 -5.63
N ARG A 261 -25.36 -16.42 -5.36
CA ARG A 261 -24.95 -15.04 -5.07
C ARG A 261 -25.21 -14.08 -6.25
N ILE A 262 -25.08 -14.59 -7.45
CA ILE A 262 -25.37 -13.83 -8.69
C ILE A 262 -26.87 -13.65 -8.92
N HIS A 263 -27.68 -14.65 -8.58
CA HIS A 263 -29.09 -14.74 -9.02
C HIS A 263 -30.10 -14.62 -7.89
N ARG A 264 -29.72 -14.81 -6.62
CA ARG A 264 -30.62 -14.79 -5.47
C ARG A 264 -30.26 -13.67 -4.50
N ASP A 265 -31.27 -13.12 -3.85
CA ASP A 265 -31.06 -12.23 -2.71
C ASP A 265 -30.76 -13.07 -1.45
N VAL A 266 -29.98 -12.49 -0.55
CA VAL A 266 -29.62 -13.14 0.72
C VAL A 266 -30.84 -13.18 1.62
N PRO A 267 -31.20 -14.35 2.25
CA PRO A 267 -32.29 -14.45 3.19
C PRO A 267 -32.09 -13.52 4.39
N ASP A 268 -33.20 -13.03 4.99
CA ASP A 268 -33.10 -12.26 6.22
C ASP A 268 -32.54 -13.13 7.37
N PRO A 269 -31.51 -12.68 8.10
CA PRO A 269 -31.01 -13.41 9.28
C PRO A 269 -32.12 -13.80 10.27
N ARG A 270 -33.16 -12.95 10.38
CA ARG A 270 -34.30 -13.14 11.29
C ARG A 270 -35.25 -14.27 10.88
N GLU A 271 -35.21 -14.69 9.60
CA GLU A 271 -35.93 -15.89 9.14
C GLU A 271 -35.30 -17.18 9.69
N SER A 272 -33.98 -17.16 9.90
CA SER A 272 -33.24 -18.29 10.45
C SER A 272 -33.36 -18.36 11.99
N TRP A 273 -33.33 -17.20 12.66
CA TRP A 273 -33.32 -17.13 14.12
C TRP A 273 -34.15 -15.96 14.64
N GLN A 274 -35.06 -16.25 15.59
CA GLN A 274 -35.83 -15.22 16.31
C GLN A 274 -34.97 -14.55 17.41
N GLY A 275 -35.19 -13.25 17.65
CA GLY A 275 -34.54 -12.51 18.72
C GLY A 275 -33.12 -12.04 18.40
N LEU A 276 -32.77 -11.95 17.14
CA LEU A 276 -31.54 -11.25 16.68
C LEU A 276 -31.74 -9.74 16.86
N PRO A 277 -30.66 -8.98 17.14
CA PRO A 277 -30.71 -7.51 17.17
C PRO A 277 -31.10 -6.97 15.78
N ASP A 278 -32.22 -6.23 15.73
CA ASP A 278 -32.81 -5.75 14.47
C ASP A 278 -31.87 -4.90 13.66
N ASP A 279 -31.13 -3.99 14.30
CA ASP A 279 -30.21 -3.06 13.66
C ASP A 279 -28.99 -3.77 13.04
N LEU A 280 -28.47 -4.86 13.66
CA LEU A 280 -27.40 -5.68 13.11
C LEU A 280 -27.90 -6.55 11.94
N ALA A 281 -29.09 -7.13 12.05
CA ALA A 281 -29.72 -7.88 10.97
C ALA A 281 -29.98 -6.99 9.74
N GLU A 282 -30.53 -5.79 9.95
CA GLU A 282 -30.75 -4.81 8.90
C GLU A 282 -29.45 -4.30 8.28
N LEU A 283 -28.40 -4.10 9.09
CA LEU A 283 -27.08 -3.73 8.57
C LEU A 283 -26.55 -4.83 7.67
N ALA A 284 -26.55 -6.09 8.13
CA ALA A 284 -26.10 -7.22 7.33
C ALA A 284 -26.86 -7.32 6.00
N GLN A 285 -28.19 -7.22 6.03
CA GLN A 285 -29.03 -7.23 4.82
C GLN A 285 -28.72 -6.08 3.87
N ALA A 286 -28.54 -4.86 4.39
CA ALA A 286 -28.23 -3.69 3.57
C ALA A 286 -26.86 -3.84 2.85
N LEU A 287 -25.86 -4.39 3.54
CA LEU A 287 -24.53 -4.65 3.00
C LEU A 287 -24.53 -5.80 1.98
N LEU A 288 -25.38 -6.80 2.16
CA LEU A 288 -25.49 -8.00 1.32
C LEU A 288 -26.40 -7.81 0.08
N ARG A 289 -26.88 -6.60 -0.21
CA ARG A 289 -27.63 -6.34 -1.43
C ARG A 289 -26.83 -6.74 -2.66
N ARG A 290 -27.49 -7.46 -3.57
CA ARG A 290 -26.88 -7.98 -4.80
C ARG A 290 -26.29 -6.90 -5.67
N GLU A 291 -26.98 -5.80 -5.87
CA GLU A 291 -26.55 -4.65 -6.64
C GLU A 291 -25.65 -3.75 -5.78
N ALA A 292 -24.37 -3.57 -6.16
CA ALA A 292 -23.42 -2.76 -5.43
C ALA A 292 -23.89 -1.32 -5.17
N ALA A 293 -24.59 -0.71 -6.15
CA ALA A 293 -25.12 0.65 -6.04
C ALA A 293 -26.27 0.82 -5.00
N LYS A 294 -26.89 -0.30 -4.58
CA LYS A 294 -27.94 -0.29 -3.56
C LYS A 294 -27.42 -0.53 -2.15
N ARG A 295 -26.14 -0.84 -2.00
CA ARG A 295 -25.48 -0.96 -0.69
C ARG A 295 -25.22 0.43 -0.12
N PRO A 296 -25.24 0.57 1.21
CA PRO A 296 -24.94 1.85 1.85
C PRO A 296 -23.53 2.33 1.49
N THR A 297 -23.40 3.63 1.35
CA THR A 297 -22.10 4.31 1.16
C THR A 297 -21.29 4.34 2.46
N GLY A 298 -19.98 4.58 2.38
CA GLY A 298 -19.15 4.73 3.58
C GLY A 298 -19.63 5.84 4.52
N ALA A 299 -20.19 6.94 3.98
CA ALA A 299 -20.75 8.02 4.79
C ALA A 299 -22.02 7.58 5.56
N GLU A 300 -22.92 6.85 4.91
CA GLU A 300 -24.12 6.31 5.54
C GLU A 300 -23.79 5.26 6.61
N ILE A 301 -22.79 4.43 6.37
CA ILE A 301 -22.28 3.46 7.36
C ILE A 301 -21.67 4.19 8.55
N ALA A 302 -20.83 5.19 8.32
CA ALA A 302 -20.23 5.99 9.39
C ALA A 302 -21.30 6.67 10.27
N GLN A 303 -22.34 7.23 9.66
CA GLN A 303 -23.47 7.81 10.37
C GLN A 303 -24.26 6.74 11.16
N ARG A 304 -24.57 5.58 10.55
CA ARG A 304 -25.35 4.51 11.18
C ARG A 304 -24.64 3.89 12.39
N LEU A 305 -23.32 3.77 12.34
CA LEU A 305 -22.50 3.19 13.39
C LEU A 305 -21.95 4.22 14.39
N ASP A 306 -22.30 5.49 14.22
CA ASP A 306 -21.80 6.61 15.02
C ASP A 306 -20.27 6.60 15.09
N LEU A 307 -19.65 6.47 13.93
CA LEU A 307 -18.20 6.52 13.81
C LEU A 307 -17.76 7.98 13.79
N GLU A 308 -17.23 8.44 14.92
CA GLU A 308 -16.53 9.72 14.92
C GLU A 308 -15.43 9.69 13.86
N ARG A 309 -15.39 10.72 12.99
CA ARG A 309 -14.28 10.93 12.05
C ARG A 309 -13.02 11.29 12.85
N ARG A 310 -12.34 10.29 13.39
CA ARG A 310 -10.97 10.46 13.85
C ARG A 310 -10.09 10.56 12.60
N SER A 311 -9.74 11.78 12.24
CA SER A 311 -8.83 12.08 11.12
C SER A 311 -7.41 11.62 11.47
N SER A 312 -7.15 10.32 11.39
CA SER A 312 -5.81 9.74 11.56
C SER A 312 -5.14 9.37 10.23
N LEU A 313 -5.78 9.70 9.10
CA LEU A 313 -5.25 9.33 7.79
C LEU A 313 -4.73 10.54 7.04
N HIS A 314 -3.51 10.41 6.61
CA HIS A 314 -2.93 11.21 5.54
C HIS A 314 -3.36 10.60 4.19
N SER A 315 -4.67 10.62 3.90
CA SER A 315 -5.11 10.36 2.54
C SER A 315 -4.78 11.59 1.70
N TRP A 316 -3.86 11.43 0.78
CA TRP A 316 -3.60 12.45 -0.24
C TRP A 316 -4.89 12.66 -1.04
N PRO A 317 -5.43 13.90 -1.11
CA PRO A 317 -6.62 14.17 -1.89
C PRO A 317 -6.34 13.84 -3.35
N THR A 318 -7.33 13.29 -4.03
CA THR A 318 -7.29 13.05 -5.49
C THR A 318 -6.83 14.33 -6.19
N VAL A 319 -5.74 14.25 -6.93
CA VAL A 319 -4.89 15.36 -7.45
C VAL A 319 -5.65 16.43 -8.25
N SER A 320 -6.88 16.19 -8.70
CA SER A 320 -7.49 17.02 -9.75
C SER A 320 -8.33 18.20 -9.27
N ALA A 321 -8.93 18.18 -8.09
CA ALA A 321 -9.92 19.19 -7.71
C ALA A 321 -9.34 20.43 -7.01
N ASN A 322 -8.24 20.31 -6.27
CA ASN A 322 -7.74 21.35 -5.36
C ASN A 322 -6.34 21.90 -5.68
N PHE A 323 -5.85 21.70 -6.90
CA PHE A 323 -4.56 22.25 -7.31
C PHE A 323 -4.64 23.76 -7.56
N VAL A 324 -3.72 24.54 -6.97
CA VAL A 324 -3.68 26.01 -7.07
C VAL A 324 -2.24 26.47 -7.30
N GLY A 325 -2.06 27.50 -8.14
CA GLY A 325 -0.77 28.10 -8.44
C GLY A 325 0.20 27.18 -9.17
N ARG A 326 1.49 27.46 -9.03
CA ARG A 326 2.60 26.66 -9.59
C ARG A 326 2.73 26.73 -11.12
N GLU A 327 2.25 27.83 -11.73
CA GLU A 327 2.31 28.03 -13.17
C GLU A 327 3.77 28.07 -13.67
N GLN A 328 4.68 28.63 -12.89
CA GLN A 328 6.11 28.74 -13.24
C GLN A 328 6.77 27.35 -13.24
N GLU A 329 6.54 26.57 -12.19
CA GLU A 329 7.07 25.23 -12.07
C GLU A 329 6.49 24.28 -13.14
N LEU A 330 5.19 24.41 -13.44
CA LEU A 330 4.54 23.67 -14.54
C LEU A 330 5.15 24.08 -15.90
N ALA A 331 5.44 25.36 -16.13
CA ALA A 331 6.08 25.85 -17.36
C ALA A 331 7.50 25.28 -17.52
N LEU A 332 8.26 25.13 -16.43
CA LEU A 332 9.58 24.47 -16.47
C LEU A 332 9.48 23.01 -16.86
N LEU A 333 8.51 22.27 -16.31
CA LEU A 333 8.26 20.87 -16.67
C LEU A 333 7.79 20.74 -18.13
N GLU A 334 6.95 21.65 -18.62
CA GLU A 334 6.52 21.67 -20.01
C GLU A 334 7.69 21.98 -20.97
N ARG A 335 8.58 22.89 -20.57
CA ARG A 335 9.82 23.15 -21.30
C ARG A 335 10.71 21.90 -21.35
N ALA A 336 10.88 21.20 -20.20
CA ALA A 336 11.63 19.95 -20.13
C ALA A 336 11.07 18.90 -21.10
N TYR A 337 9.74 18.75 -21.13
CA TYR A 337 9.06 17.87 -22.05
C TYR A 337 9.27 18.25 -23.52
N THR A 338 9.16 19.54 -23.84
CA THR A 338 9.38 20.05 -25.21
C THR A 338 10.80 19.76 -25.70
N VAL A 339 11.80 19.94 -24.83
CA VAL A 339 13.20 19.61 -25.16
C VAL A 339 13.36 18.09 -25.34
N ALA A 340 12.76 17.28 -24.50
CA ALA A 340 12.82 15.82 -24.61
C ALA A 340 12.19 15.32 -25.93
N THR A 341 11.05 15.90 -26.35
CA THR A 341 10.39 15.56 -27.63
C THR A 341 11.18 15.99 -28.86
N SER A 342 12.19 16.85 -28.74
CA SER A 342 13.13 17.17 -29.82
C SER A 342 14.25 16.14 -30.03
N GLY A 343 14.18 14.99 -29.34
CA GLY A 343 15.15 13.90 -29.47
C GLY A 343 16.31 13.96 -28.47
N LYS A 344 16.20 14.77 -27.42
CA LYS A 344 17.21 14.87 -26.35
C LYS A 344 16.75 14.11 -25.10
N THR A 345 17.71 13.75 -24.28
CA THR A 345 17.43 13.28 -22.91
C THR A 345 17.43 14.47 -21.97
N VAL A 346 16.39 14.58 -21.13
CA VAL A 346 16.26 15.65 -20.13
C VAL A 346 16.03 15.05 -18.76
N ILE A 347 16.76 15.54 -17.76
CA ILE A 347 16.51 15.20 -16.35
C ILE A 347 15.95 16.43 -15.64
N ALA A 348 14.68 16.36 -15.21
CA ALA A 348 14.03 17.40 -14.44
C ALA A 348 14.11 17.08 -12.93
N HIS A 349 14.81 17.93 -12.18
CA HIS A 349 14.99 17.81 -10.74
C HIS A 349 13.92 18.59 -10.00
N VAL A 350 12.91 17.91 -9.46
CA VAL A 350 11.83 18.51 -8.67
C VAL A 350 12.18 18.39 -7.20
N HIS A 351 12.56 19.50 -6.56
CA HIS A 351 13.04 19.47 -5.19
C HIS A 351 12.43 20.57 -4.31
N GLY A 352 12.45 20.39 -3.00
CA GLY A 352 11.90 21.33 -2.01
C GLY A 352 11.55 20.62 -0.71
N ALA A 353 11.18 21.39 0.31
CA ALA A 353 10.86 20.85 1.63
C ALA A 353 9.68 19.84 1.60
N SER A 354 9.61 19.01 2.64
CA SER A 354 8.48 18.08 2.80
C SER A 354 7.16 18.86 2.91
N GLY A 355 6.08 18.36 2.31
CA GLY A 355 4.77 19.02 2.34
C GLY A 355 4.56 20.16 1.33
N ASN A 356 5.58 20.58 0.55
CA ASN A 356 5.44 21.65 -0.45
C ASN A 356 4.70 21.25 -1.73
N GLY A 357 4.28 19.98 -1.86
CA GLY A 357 3.45 19.53 -2.98
C GLY A 357 4.23 19.10 -4.22
N LYS A 358 5.50 18.67 -4.12
CA LYS A 358 6.32 18.16 -5.24
C LYS A 358 5.61 17.07 -6.05
N THR A 359 5.21 16.00 -5.38
CA THR A 359 4.51 14.86 -6.00
C THR A 359 3.20 15.30 -6.64
N THR A 360 2.46 16.21 -6.01
CA THR A 360 1.19 16.75 -6.53
C THR A 360 1.42 17.56 -7.80
N LEU A 361 2.48 18.39 -7.83
CA LEU A 361 2.88 19.16 -9.01
C LEU A 361 3.19 18.22 -10.18
N VAL A 362 4.06 17.23 -9.97
CA VAL A 362 4.44 16.28 -11.03
C VAL A 362 3.23 15.49 -11.51
N ARG A 363 2.42 14.94 -10.62
CA ARG A 363 1.19 14.21 -11.00
C ARG A 363 0.21 15.09 -11.77
N ARG A 364 0.08 16.39 -11.41
CA ARG A 364 -0.75 17.35 -12.19
C ARG A 364 -0.20 17.50 -13.60
N PHE A 365 1.11 17.65 -13.74
CA PHE A 365 1.77 17.72 -15.05
C PHE A 365 1.56 16.42 -15.86
N LEU A 366 1.78 15.26 -15.25
CA LEU A 366 1.58 13.95 -15.90
C LEU A 366 0.12 13.73 -16.31
N ALA A 367 -0.84 14.13 -15.48
CA ALA A 367 -2.26 14.07 -15.82
C ALA A 367 -2.61 14.94 -17.04
N ASN A 368 -2.00 16.12 -17.17
CA ASN A 368 -2.15 16.96 -18.35
C ASN A 368 -1.54 16.30 -19.59
N LEU A 369 -0.37 15.63 -19.45
CA LEU A 369 0.23 14.88 -20.56
C LEU A 369 -0.62 13.67 -20.98
N ALA A 370 -1.24 12.97 -20.04
CA ALA A 370 -2.08 11.80 -20.31
C ALA A 370 -3.29 12.13 -21.21
N THR A 371 -3.74 13.40 -21.22
CA THR A 371 -4.77 13.86 -22.18
C THR A 371 -4.27 13.88 -23.63
N ARG A 372 -2.95 13.94 -23.82
CA ARG A 372 -2.28 13.89 -25.13
C ARG A 372 -2.00 12.44 -25.46
N ARG A 373 -2.90 11.73 -26.10
CA ARG A 373 -2.93 10.26 -26.32
C ARG A 373 -1.65 9.58 -26.83
N GLU A 374 -0.56 10.32 -27.08
CA GLU A 374 0.67 9.86 -27.72
C GLU A 374 1.85 9.64 -26.74
N VAL A 375 1.70 9.97 -25.46
CA VAL A 375 2.80 9.93 -24.48
C VAL A 375 2.77 8.62 -23.69
N VAL A 376 3.95 8.04 -23.47
CA VAL A 376 4.14 6.93 -22.54
C VAL A 376 4.67 7.48 -21.23
N VAL A 377 3.91 7.29 -20.15
CA VAL A 377 4.30 7.70 -18.81
C VAL A 377 4.50 6.46 -17.96
N LEU A 378 5.69 6.34 -17.35
CA LEU A 378 6.01 5.29 -16.38
C LEU A 378 6.37 5.94 -15.06
N GLU A 379 5.66 5.57 -14.00
CA GLU A 379 5.83 6.12 -12.66
C GLU A 379 6.37 5.05 -11.71
N GLY A 380 7.30 5.45 -10.85
CA GLY A 380 7.83 4.67 -9.75
C GLY A 380 8.15 5.56 -8.55
N ARG A 381 8.34 4.94 -7.40
CA ARG A 381 8.71 5.62 -6.16
C ARG A 381 9.76 4.82 -5.41
N CYS A 382 10.68 5.51 -4.75
CA CYS A 382 11.58 4.88 -3.79
C CYS A 382 10.93 4.86 -2.42
N TYR A 383 10.68 3.66 -1.91
CA TYR A 383 10.14 3.51 -0.56
C TYR A 383 11.28 3.43 0.45
N GLU A 384 11.15 4.16 1.54
CA GLU A 384 12.13 4.13 2.62
C GLU A 384 12.27 2.72 3.23
N ARG A 385 11.14 2.01 3.36
CA ARG A 385 11.04 0.69 3.98
C ARG A 385 11.27 -0.48 3.00
N GLU A 386 11.89 -0.23 1.86
CA GLU A 386 12.30 -1.27 0.92
C GLU A 386 13.82 -1.45 0.94
N SER A 387 14.28 -2.68 1.12
CA SER A 387 15.67 -3.11 1.01
C SER A 387 15.83 -4.09 -0.16
N VAL A 388 15.35 -3.65 -1.33
CA VAL A 388 15.43 -4.43 -2.57
C VAL A 388 16.43 -3.78 -3.53
N PRO A 389 17.18 -4.57 -4.31
CA PRO A 389 18.10 -4.04 -5.33
C PRO A 389 17.33 -3.23 -6.38
N PHE A 390 17.90 -2.14 -6.85
CA PHE A 390 17.33 -1.24 -7.88
C PHE A 390 16.01 -0.59 -7.49
N LYS A 391 15.75 -0.36 -6.19
CA LYS A 391 14.45 0.10 -5.68
C LYS A 391 13.92 1.37 -6.33
N ALA A 392 14.80 2.27 -6.82
CA ALA A 392 14.38 3.46 -7.56
C ALA A 392 13.77 3.13 -8.94
N PHE A 393 14.17 2.03 -9.54
CA PHE A 393 13.70 1.59 -10.86
C PHE A 393 12.72 0.43 -10.80
N ASP A 394 12.63 -0.29 -9.68
CA ASP A 394 11.86 -1.52 -9.59
C ASP A 394 10.37 -1.30 -9.86
N GLU A 395 9.76 -0.27 -9.26
CA GLU A 395 8.35 0.06 -9.52
C GLU A 395 8.14 0.63 -10.93
N LEU A 396 9.12 1.39 -11.45
CA LEU A 396 9.10 1.89 -12.83
C LEU A 396 9.15 0.73 -13.83
N VAL A 397 9.95 -0.31 -13.56
CA VAL A 397 9.99 -1.54 -14.37
C VAL A 397 8.68 -2.31 -14.25
N ASP A 398 8.06 -2.35 -13.07
CA ASP A 398 6.72 -2.91 -12.91
C ASP A 398 5.66 -2.14 -13.72
N ALA A 399 5.79 -0.79 -13.80
CA ALA A 399 4.95 0.06 -14.66
C ALA A 399 5.18 -0.21 -16.15
N LEU A 400 6.44 -0.41 -16.56
CA LEU A 400 6.78 -0.85 -17.90
C LEU A 400 6.09 -2.18 -18.24
N GLY A 401 6.15 -3.16 -17.33
CA GLY A 401 5.45 -4.45 -17.49
C GLY A 401 3.95 -4.29 -17.71
N ARG A 402 3.29 -3.42 -16.93
CA ARG A 402 1.85 -3.10 -17.12
C ARG A 402 1.60 -2.45 -18.48
N HIS A 403 2.44 -1.52 -18.90
CA HIS A 403 2.33 -0.87 -20.19
C HIS A 403 2.43 -1.85 -21.35
N LEU A 404 3.38 -2.79 -21.30
CA LEU A 404 3.57 -3.79 -22.34
C LEU A 404 2.40 -4.78 -22.42
N LEU A 405 1.81 -5.18 -21.27
CA LEU A 405 0.62 -6.05 -21.22
C LEU A 405 -0.64 -5.42 -21.82
N GLN A 406 -0.75 -4.10 -21.80
CA GLN A 406 -1.88 -3.38 -22.38
C GLN A 406 -1.78 -3.17 -23.89
N ARG A 407 -0.60 -3.47 -24.48
CA ARG A 407 -0.35 -3.33 -25.93
C ARG A 407 -0.85 -4.54 -26.70
N ARG A 408 -1.14 -4.33 -27.98
CA ARG A 408 -1.38 -5.45 -28.88
C ARG A 408 -0.12 -6.32 -28.97
N PRO A 409 -0.23 -7.66 -29.05
CA PRO A 409 0.91 -8.56 -29.06
C PRO A 409 1.99 -8.20 -30.10
N VAL A 410 1.56 -7.76 -31.30
CA VAL A 410 2.47 -7.35 -32.38
C VAL A 410 3.26 -6.08 -32.03
N GLU A 411 2.61 -5.09 -31.40
CA GLU A 411 3.27 -3.85 -30.95
C GLU A 411 4.25 -4.15 -29.82
N ALA A 412 3.83 -4.97 -28.85
CA ALA A 412 4.67 -5.40 -27.76
C ALA A 412 5.90 -6.18 -28.24
N ALA A 413 5.73 -7.07 -29.21
CA ALA A 413 6.83 -7.86 -29.81
C ALA A 413 7.91 -6.95 -30.45
N GLY A 414 7.50 -5.83 -31.07
CA GLY A 414 8.44 -4.85 -31.63
C GLY A 414 9.28 -4.14 -30.58
N LEU A 415 8.86 -4.12 -29.31
CA LEU A 415 9.57 -3.49 -28.21
C LEU A 415 10.53 -4.46 -27.47
N MET A 416 10.49 -5.78 -27.77
CA MET A 416 11.26 -6.78 -27.03
C MET A 416 12.77 -6.63 -27.27
N PRO A 417 13.57 -6.59 -26.19
CA PRO A 417 15.02 -6.39 -26.31
C PRO A 417 15.69 -7.68 -26.80
N ARG A 418 16.91 -7.54 -27.32
CA ARG A 418 17.70 -8.69 -27.81
C ARG A 418 18.15 -9.64 -26.71
N ASP A 419 18.31 -9.15 -25.48
CA ASP A 419 18.75 -9.95 -24.32
C ASP A 419 17.73 -9.93 -23.17
N ALA A 420 16.49 -10.30 -23.47
CA ALA A 420 15.42 -10.41 -22.50
C ALA A 420 15.74 -11.34 -21.29
N PRO A 421 16.41 -12.51 -21.47
CA PRO A 421 16.73 -13.38 -20.34
C PRO A 421 17.61 -12.72 -19.27
N ALA A 422 18.54 -11.83 -19.62
CA ALA A 422 19.33 -11.10 -18.65
C ALA A 422 18.44 -10.12 -17.85
N LEU A 423 17.52 -9.42 -18.53
CA LEU A 423 16.58 -8.50 -17.90
C LEU A 423 15.64 -9.23 -16.91
N LEU A 424 15.13 -10.41 -17.29
CA LEU A 424 14.24 -11.22 -16.45
C LEU A 424 14.92 -11.76 -15.18
N ARG A 425 16.24 -11.99 -15.22
CA ARG A 425 16.99 -12.42 -14.02
C ARG A 425 17.20 -11.29 -13.03
N VAL A 426 17.30 -10.04 -13.49
CA VAL A 426 17.46 -8.86 -12.64
C VAL A 426 16.09 -8.34 -12.17
N PHE A 427 15.09 -8.38 -13.04
CA PHE A 427 13.70 -7.97 -12.74
C PHE A 427 12.72 -9.11 -12.98
N PRO A 428 12.62 -10.08 -12.05
CA PRO A 428 11.82 -11.29 -12.24
C PRO A 428 10.33 -11.03 -12.47
N SER A 429 9.78 -9.94 -11.94
CA SER A 429 8.37 -9.55 -12.13
C SER A 429 7.97 -9.34 -13.60
N LEU A 430 8.92 -9.04 -14.49
CA LEU A 430 8.68 -8.95 -15.92
C LEU A 430 8.42 -10.30 -16.59
N GLY A 431 8.78 -11.41 -15.96
CA GLY A 431 8.54 -12.75 -16.49
C GLY A 431 7.05 -13.13 -16.64
N ARG A 432 6.13 -12.30 -16.10
CA ARG A 432 4.69 -12.40 -16.37
C ARG A 432 4.29 -12.05 -17.82
N LEU A 433 5.22 -11.48 -18.59
CA LEU A 433 5.05 -11.22 -20.01
C LEU A 433 5.56 -12.42 -20.81
N ASP A 434 4.66 -13.27 -21.30
CA ASP A 434 5.00 -14.46 -22.10
C ASP A 434 5.89 -14.11 -23.30
N LEU A 435 5.65 -12.95 -23.91
CA LEU A 435 6.45 -12.44 -25.01
C LEU A 435 7.92 -12.22 -24.61
N LEU A 436 8.18 -11.65 -23.43
CA LEU A 436 9.54 -11.43 -22.95
C LEU A 436 10.22 -12.75 -22.55
N ALA A 437 9.47 -13.66 -21.95
CA ALA A 437 9.95 -14.98 -21.57
C ALA A 437 10.29 -15.88 -22.80
N SER A 438 9.66 -15.62 -23.95
CA SER A 438 9.89 -16.38 -25.19
C SER A 438 11.04 -15.87 -26.05
N VAL A 439 11.63 -14.71 -25.73
CA VAL A 439 12.75 -14.14 -26.50
C VAL A 439 14.01 -15.00 -26.30
N PRO A 440 14.63 -15.51 -27.37
CA PRO A 440 15.92 -16.18 -27.25
C PRO A 440 16.99 -15.16 -26.84
N GLY A 441 17.80 -15.53 -25.87
CA GLY A 441 18.89 -14.66 -25.40
C GLY A 441 20.26 -15.30 -25.50
N ARG A 442 21.27 -14.55 -25.12
CA ARG A 442 22.63 -15.08 -25.00
C ARG A 442 22.71 -16.13 -23.88
N PRO A 443 23.66 -17.06 -23.93
CA PRO A 443 23.89 -18.02 -22.86
C PRO A 443 23.95 -17.35 -21.48
N ALA A 444 23.45 -18.05 -20.46
CA ALA A 444 23.51 -17.56 -19.09
C ALA A 444 24.98 -17.33 -18.69
N THR A 445 25.24 -16.22 -17.99
CA THR A 445 26.54 -15.94 -17.38
C THR A 445 26.46 -16.16 -15.88
N ALA A 446 27.54 -16.67 -15.29
CA ALA A 446 27.71 -16.76 -13.85
C ALA A 446 28.26 -15.45 -13.25
N ASP A 447 28.82 -14.57 -14.09
CA ASP A 447 29.32 -13.28 -13.65
C ASP A 447 28.17 -12.30 -13.42
N ALA A 448 27.97 -11.91 -12.16
CA ALA A 448 26.92 -11.00 -11.74
C ALA A 448 27.07 -9.60 -12.36
N HIS A 449 28.29 -9.12 -12.57
CA HIS A 449 28.55 -7.81 -13.17
C HIS A 449 28.16 -7.79 -14.65
N GLU A 450 28.55 -8.82 -15.39
CA GLU A 450 28.18 -8.99 -16.79
C GLU A 450 26.65 -9.15 -16.93
N LEU A 451 26.00 -9.88 -16.02
CA LEU A 451 24.55 -10.03 -15.99
C LEU A 451 23.86 -8.68 -15.85
N LYS A 452 24.28 -7.86 -14.86
CA LYS A 452 23.72 -6.51 -14.65
C LYS A 452 23.91 -5.65 -15.89
N ARG A 453 25.10 -5.60 -16.45
CA ARG A 453 25.41 -4.82 -17.67
C ARG A 453 24.50 -5.22 -18.84
N ARG A 454 24.29 -6.51 -19.06
CA ARG A 454 23.41 -7.04 -20.12
C ARG A 454 21.94 -6.69 -19.87
N ALA A 455 21.48 -6.79 -18.62
CA ALA A 455 20.12 -6.44 -18.23
C ALA A 455 19.84 -4.94 -18.41
N PHE A 456 20.80 -4.08 -18.04
CA PHE A 456 20.66 -2.63 -18.20
C PHE A 456 20.67 -2.22 -19.67
N GLY A 457 21.51 -2.88 -20.50
CA GLY A 457 21.47 -2.72 -21.94
C GLY A 457 20.13 -3.11 -22.57
N ALA A 458 19.52 -4.21 -22.08
CA ALA A 458 18.20 -4.63 -22.53
C ALA A 458 17.10 -3.65 -22.12
N LEU A 459 17.15 -3.10 -20.91
CA LEU A 459 16.21 -2.06 -20.45
C LEU A 459 16.36 -0.77 -21.28
N ARG A 460 17.60 -0.33 -21.51
CA ARG A 460 17.90 0.81 -22.40
C ARG A 460 17.29 0.59 -23.79
N GLU A 461 17.48 -0.60 -24.39
CA GLU A 461 16.94 -0.93 -25.71
C GLU A 461 15.40 -0.81 -25.76
N ILE A 462 14.69 -1.26 -24.70
CA ILE A 462 13.23 -1.09 -24.61
C ILE A 462 12.86 0.40 -24.57
N PHE A 463 13.53 1.19 -23.73
CA PHE A 463 13.25 2.62 -23.61
C PHE A 463 13.51 3.36 -24.93
N THR A 464 14.60 3.05 -25.63
CA THR A 464 14.89 3.62 -26.94
C THR A 464 13.79 3.29 -27.94
N ARG A 465 13.38 2.02 -28.05
CA ARG A 465 12.31 1.59 -28.96
C ARG A 465 10.95 2.23 -28.65
N ILE A 466 10.65 2.47 -27.37
CA ILE A 466 9.46 3.22 -26.99
C ILE A 466 9.61 4.67 -27.46
N SER A 467 10.78 5.30 -27.19
CA SER A 467 11.04 6.69 -27.51
C SER A 467 11.07 6.98 -29.03
N ASP A 468 11.50 5.99 -29.84
CA ASP A 468 11.43 6.08 -31.31
C ASP A 468 10.01 6.18 -31.86
N SER A 469 9.05 5.66 -31.11
CA SER A 469 7.65 5.63 -31.53
C SER A 469 6.77 6.69 -30.87
N ARG A 470 7.06 7.03 -29.60
CA ARG A 470 6.26 7.96 -28.76
C ARG A 470 7.15 8.61 -27.71
N PRO A 471 6.87 9.86 -27.32
CA PRO A 471 7.56 10.50 -26.20
C PRO A 471 7.47 9.64 -24.93
N LEU A 472 8.61 9.41 -24.28
CA LEU A 472 8.73 8.64 -23.05
C LEU A 472 9.01 9.56 -21.87
N VAL A 473 8.18 9.49 -20.86
CA VAL A 473 8.34 10.19 -19.58
C VAL A 473 8.46 9.19 -18.45
N LEU A 474 9.54 9.26 -17.72
CA LEU A 474 9.82 8.47 -16.53
C LEU A 474 9.71 9.39 -15.32
N PHE A 475 8.99 8.98 -14.28
CA PHE A 475 8.95 9.70 -13.02
C PHE A 475 9.34 8.79 -11.86
N ILE A 476 10.35 9.21 -11.09
CA ILE A 476 10.79 8.53 -9.86
C ILE A 476 10.65 9.50 -8.71
N ASP A 477 9.75 9.20 -7.79
CA ASP A 477 9.55 10.01 -6.59
C ASP A 477 10.42 9.54 -5.43
N ASP A 478 10.70 10.43 -4.49
CA ASP A 478 11.45 10.15 -3.25
C ASP A 478 12.85 9.54 -3.47
N VAL A 479 13.57 10.01 -4.50
CA VAL A 479 14.90 9.50 -4.91
C VAL A 479 15.95 9.58 -3.78
N GLN A 480 15.70 10.37 -2.72
CA GLN A 480 16.54 10.38 -1.53
C GLN A 480 16.69 9.00 -0.87
N TRP A 481 15.81 8.05 -1.14
CA TRP A 481 15.87 6.68 -0.64
C TRP A 481 16.52 5.69 -1.61
N GLY A 482 17.05 6.20 -2.76
CA GLY A 482 17.69 5.38 -3.79
C GLY A 482 18.93 4.64 -3.29
N ASP A 483 19.17 3.43 -3.79
CA ASP A 483 20.27 2.55 -3.44
C ASP A 483 21.46 2.66 -4.44
N ALA A 484 22.59 2.05 -4.12
CA ALA A 484 23.78 2.03 -4.96
C ALA A 484 23.57 1.26 -6.29
N ASP A 485 22.77 0.20 -6.27
CA ASP A 485 22.42 -0.54 -7.49
C ASP A 485 21.59 0.32 -8.45
N SER A 486 20.66 1.14 -7.91
CA SER A 486 19.95 2.15 -8.70
C SER A 486 20.88 3.21 -9.29
N ALA A 487 21.90 3.63 -8.54
CA ALA A 487 22.91 4.56 -9.04
C ALA A 487 23.71 3.97 -10.21
N GLN A 488 24.07 2.70 -10.11
CA GLN A 488 24.76 1.98 -11.19
C GLN A 488 23.86 1.86 -12.44
N LEU A 489 22.60 1.49 -12.27
CA LEU A 489 21.65 1.42 -13.38
C LEU A 489 21.44 2.79 -14.03
N ALA A 490 21.33 3.87 -13.26
CA ALA A 490 21.21 5.22 -13.78
C ALA A 490 22.45 5.63 -14.62
N ARG A 491 23.66 5.34 -14.12
CA ARG A 491 24.90 5.57 -14.90
C ARG A 491 24.88 4.85 -16.24
N ASP A 492 24.56 3.55 -16.24
CA ASP A 492 24.56 2.74 -17.45
C ASP A 492 23.44 3.17 -18.43
N LEU A 493 22.27 3.57 -17.92
CA LEU A 493 21.15 4.05 -18.73
C LEU A 493 21.46 5.39 -19.42
N LEU A 494 22.15 6.29 -18.71
CA LEU A 494 22.45 7.66 -19.15
C LEU A 494 23.85 7.80 -19.78
N ALA A 495 24.59 6.70 -19.91
CA ALA A 495 25.93 6.73 -20.49
C ALA A 495 25.90 6.90 -22.02
N PRO A 496 26.68 7.84 -22.59
CA PRO A 496 26.83 7.96 -24.03
C PRO A 496 27.49 6.69 -24.67
N PRO A 497 27.35 6.42 -25.98
CA PRO A 497 26.72 7.34 -26.96
C PRO A 497 25.20 7.16 -27.10
N ASP A 498 24.62 6.06 -26.64
CA ASP A 498 23.23 5.64 -26.97
C ASP A 498 22.24 5.99 -25.86
N VAL A 499 22.22 7.24 -25.40
CA VAL A 499 21.25 7.68 -24.37
C VAL A 499 19.85 7.77 -24.99
N PRO A 500 18.84 7.06 -24.45
CA PRO A 500 17.50 7.09 -25.02
C PRO A 500 16.87 8.47 -24.87
N PRO A 501 16.29 9.06 -25.92
CA PRO A 501 15.61 10.36 -25.81
C PRO A 501 14.35 10.23 -24.92
N LEU A 502 14.42 10.81 -23.73
CA LEU A 502 13.33 10.73 -22.74
C LEU A 502 13.34 11.93 -21.77
N LEU A 503 12.22 12.13 -21.09
CA LEU A 503 12.16 13.00 -19.93
C LEU A 503 12.17 12.14 -18.66
N LEU A 504 13.24 12.24 -17.85
CA LEU A 504 13.31 11.68 -16.52
C LEU A 504 13.01 12.77 -15.49
N ILE A 505 11.91 12.65 -14.75
CA ILE A 505 11.56 13.52 -13.64
C ILE A 505 11.96 12.83 -12.36
N VAL A 506 12.73 13.49 -11.50
CA VAL A 506 13.14 12.96 -10.19
C VAL A 506 12.70 13.88 -9.09
N GLY A 507 11.89 13.32 -8.15
CA GLY A 507 11.39 14.02 -6.98
C GLY A 507 12.24 13.71 -5.74
N TYR A 508 12.65 14.73 -4.97
CA TYR A 508 13.39 14.53 -3.72
C TYR A 508 13.26 15.71 -2.76
N ARG A 509 13.62 15.48 -1.48
CA ARG A 509 13.66 16.54 -0.47
C ARG A 509 14.85 17.48 -0.73
N GLY A 510 14.60 18.78 -0.66
CA GLY A 510 15.60 19.82 -0.97
C GLY A 510 16.56 20.12 0.18
N ASP A 511 16.47 19.44 1.31
CA ASP A 511 17.29 19.67 2.48
C ASP A 511 18.76 19.34 2.15
N ALA A 512 19.67 20.19 2.56
CA ALA A 512 21.07 20.24 2.08
C ALA A 512 21.89 18.96 2.36
N GLU A 513 21.38 18.03 3.16
CA GLU A 513 22.11 16.84 3.64
C GLU A 513 21.72 15.53 2.92
N VAL A 514 20.81 15.57 1.94
CA VAL A 514 20.46 14.34 1.20
C VAL A 514 21.56 14.02 0.20
N ASP A 515 22.56 13.28 0.65
CA ASP A 515 23.68 12.80 -0.16
C ASP A 515 23.61 11.28 -0.33
N ASN A 516 22.89 10.82 -1.35
CA ASN A 516 22.98 9.42 -1.76
C ASN A 516 23.67 9.29 -3.12
N GLU A 517 24.17 8.10 -3.41
CA GLU A 517 24.94 7.82 -4.62
C GLU A 517 24.11 8.06 -5.89
N LEU A 518 22.82 7.73 -5.90
CA LEU A 518 21.92 7.95 -7.03
C LEU A 518 21.76 9.45 -7.33
N LEU A 519 21.53 10.28 -6.32
CA LEU A 519 21.43 11.73 -6.50
C LEU A 519 22.75 12.35 -6.95
N ARG A 520 23.90 11.85 -6.48
CA ARG A 520 25.21 12.30 -6.99
C ARG A 520 25.36 12.02 -8.48
N VAL A 521 24.97 10.83 -8.93
CA VAL A 521 24.98 10.47 -10.36
C VAL A 521 24.07 11.39 -11.17
N LEU A 522 22.84 11.60 -10.73
CA LEU A 522 21.87 12.41 -11.45
C LEU A 522 22.18 13.93 -11.43
N ARG A 523 22.96 14.40 -10.45
CA ARG A 523 23.39 15.80 -10.29
C ARG A 523 24.78 16.09 -10.90
N SER A 524 25.52 15.08 -11.35
CA SER A 524 26.90 15.23 -11.80
C SER A 524 27.06 16.34 -12.83
N PRO A 525 28.08 17.24 -12.67
CA PRO A 525 28.36 18.29 -13.65
C PRO A 525 28.91 17.77 -15.00
N GLU A 526 29.42 16.54 -15.05
CA GLU A 526 29.85 15.87 -16.29
C GLU A 526 28.69 15.63 -17.27
N ALA A 527 27.47 15.93 -16.83
CA ALA A 527 26.24 15.86 -17.61
C ALA A 527 26.26 16.70 -18.92
N SER A 528 26.97 17.82 -18.96
CA SER A 528 27.07 18.64 -20.19
C SER A 528 27.80 17.94 -21.34
N ASP A 529 28.72 17.01 -21.02
CA ASP A 529 29.42 16.17 -22.00
C ASP A 529 28.72 14.81 -22.18
N ALA A 530 27.80 14.46 -21.29
CA ALA A 530 27.09 13.16 -21.28
C ALA A 530 25.91 13.08 -22.25
N GLY A 531 25.55 14.16 -22.96
CA GLY A 531 24.49 14.15 -23.97
C GLY A 531 23.05 14.30 -23.42
N TRP A 532 22.86 14.74 -22.19
CA TRP A 532 21.56 15.04 -21.59
C TRP A 532 21.53 16.43 -20.95
N GLU A 533 20.32 17.02 -20.87
CA GLU A 533 20.08 18.38 -20.34
C GLU A 533 19.44 18.30 -18.94
N ARG A 534 19.90 19.15 -18.01
CA ARG A 534 19.36 19.25 -16.67
C ARG A 534 18.44 20.47 -16.54
N ILE A 535 17.28 20.28 -15.92
CA ILE A 535 16.34 21.35 -15.56
C ILE A 535 16.00 21.23 -14.08
N ASP A 536 16.24 22.31 -13.33
CA ASP A 536 15.92 22.38 -11.89
C ASP A 536 14.58 23.05 -11.68
N VAL A 537 13.70 22.39 -10.91
CA VAL A 537 12.36 22.85 -10.54
C VAL A 537 12.28 22.91 -9.01
N ALA A 538 12.58 24.08 -8.45
CA ALA A 538 12.50 24.30 -7.01
C ALA A 538 11.06 24.56 -6.58
N VAL A 539 10.53 23.71 -5.70
CA VAL A 539 9.15 23.83 -5.18
C VAL A 539 9.19 24.42 -3.78
N GLY A 540 9.03 25.75 -3.71
CA GLY A 540 8.98 26.50 -2.46
C GLY A 540 7.61 26.47 -1.76
N ALA A 541 7.44 27.26 -0.72
CA ALA A 541 6.13 27.53 -0.12
C ALA A 541 5.17 28.20 -1.14
N LEU A 542 3.88 27.99 -0.99
CA LEU A 542 2.88 28.72 -1.79
C LEU A 542 2.87 30.20 -1.44
N PRO A 543 2.74 31.10 -2.42
CA PRO A 543 2.38 32.47 -2.14
C PRO A 543 1.10 32.57 -1.31
N GLU A 544 0.97 33.60 -0.48
CA GLU A 544 -0.18 33.76 0.42
C GLU A 544 -1.53 33.74 -0.32
N ALA A 545 -1.59 34.34 -1.51
CA ALA A 545 -2.78 34.36 -2.35
C ALA A 545 -3.20 32.93 -2.78
N ASP A 546 -2.23 32.09 -3.16
CA ASP A 546 -2.47 30.72 -3.58
C ASP A 546 -2.82 29.83 -2.38
N ALA A 547 -2.14 30.02 -1.24
CA ALA A 547 -2.47 29.33 0.01
C ALA A 547 -3.91 29.62 0.46
N ARG A 548 -4.34 30.90 0.34
CA ARG A 548 -5.72 31.32 0.63
C ARG A 548 -6.71 30.70 -0.36
N ALA A 549 -6.40 30.71 -1.66
CA ALA A 549 -7.23 30.08 -2.66
C ALA A 549 -7.38 28.58 -2.46
N LEU A 550 -6.31 27.89 -2.05
CA LEU A 550 -6.34 26.48 -1.67
C LEU A 550 -7.24 26.25 -0.44
N ALA A 551 -7.07 27.04 0.61
CA ALA A 551 -7.88 26.96 1.82
C ALA A 551 -9.38 27.17 1.51
N SER A 552 -9.72 28.20 0.71
CA SER A 552 -11.09 28.48 0.30
C SER A 552 -11.72 27.30 -0.45
N ARG A 553 -11.00 26.70 -1.42
CA ARG A 553 -11.49 25.50 -2.15
C ARG A 553 -11.71 24.31 -1.21
N LEU A 554 -10.82 24.11 -0.25
CA LEU A 554 -10.92 23.01 0.71
C LEU A 554 -12.06 23.22 1.72
N LEU A 555 -12.32 24.47 2.13
CA LEU A 555 -13.43 24.81 3.03
C LEU A 555 -14.79 24.66 2.34
N GLY A 556 -14.87 24.93 1.04
CA GLY A 556 -16.14 24.93 0.27
C GLY A 556 -17.06 26.09 0.68
N ASP A 557 -18.32 26.05 0.29
CA ASP A 557 -19.30 27.11 0.56
C ASP A 557 -19.67 27.14 2.06
N THR A 558 -19.14 28.12 2.77
CA THR A 558 -19.42 28.36 4.19
C THR A 558 -19.53 29.84 4.47
N ASP A 559 -20.33 30.23 5.47
CA ASP A 559 -20.66 31.63 5.77
C ASP A 559 -19.46 32.54 6.13
N ASP A 560 -18.30 31.96 6.45
CA ASP A 560 -17.07 32.67 6.87
C ASP A 560 -15.79 32.18 6.17
N VAL A 561 -15.91 31.73 4.90
CA VAL A 561 -14.79 31.19 4.11
C VAL A 561 -13.65 32.19 3.98
N GLU A 562 -13.95 33.46 3.77
CA GLU A 562 -12.94 34.50 3.52
C GLU A 562 -12.04 34.72 4.72
N THR A 563 -12.63 34.82 5.93
CA THR A 563 -11.87 35.01 7.16
C THR A 563 -11.08 33.75 7.55
N GLN A 564 -11.73 32.57 7.44
CA GLN A 564 -11.09 31.30 7.75
C GLN A 564 -9.95 31.00 6.78
N SER A 565 -10.13 31.20 5.48
CA SER A 565 -9.08 30.95 4.48
C SER A 565 -7.86 31.83 4.66
N ARG A 566 -8.06 33.11 5.05
CA ARG A 566 -6.98 34.03 5.38
C ARG A 566 -6.22 33.57 6.62
N THR A 567 -6.92 33.19 7.69
CA THR A 567 -6.31 32.68 8.92
C THR A 567 -5.51 31.42 8.66
N ILE A 568 -6.08 30.45 7.93
CA ILE A 568 -5.41 29.19 7.57
C ILE A 568 -4.16 29.46 6.72
N ALA A 569 -4.21 30.34 5.74
CA ALA A 569 -3.07 30.67 4.88
C ALA A 569 -1.91 31.28 5.69
N ALA A 570 -2.22 32.19 6.63
CA ALA A 570 -1.23 32.79 7.52
C ALA A 570 -0.59 31.77 8.46
N GLU A 571 -1.40 30.93 9.13
CA GLU A 571 -0.94 29.89 10.06
C GLU A 571 -0.13 28.79 9.36
N ALA A 572 -0.48 28.43 8.12
CA ALA A 572 0.19 27.37 7.37
C ALA A 572 1.57 27.77 6.82
N GLY A 573 1.94 29.07 6.83
CA GLY A 573 3.22 29.54 6.31
C GLY A 573 3.44 29.18 4.83
N GLY A 574 2.37 29.05 4.03
CA GLY A 574 2.42 28.65 2.63
C GLY A 574 2.67 27.15 2.37
N SER A 575 2.70 26.30 3.39
CA SER A 575 2.79 24.84 3.21
C SER A 575 1.44 24.26 2.78
N PRO A 576 1.32 23.67 1.57
CA PRO A 576 0.07 23.05 1.12
C PRO A 576 -0.43 21.94 2.07
N LEU A 577 0.49 21.23 2.69
CA LEU A 577 0.18 20.19 3.68
C LEU A 577 -0.55 20.80 4.88
N PHE A 578 0.01 21.86 5.48
CA PHE A 578 -0.60 22.51 6.64
C PHE A 578 -1.89 23.23 6.27
N VAL A 579 -1.99 23.85 5.07
CA VAL A 579 -3.26 24.42 4.58
C VAL A 579 -4.35 23.35 4.55
N SER A 580 -4.04 22.16 4.01
CA SER A 580 -5.00 21.06 3.91
C SER A 580 -5.42 20.53 5.29
N GLU A 581 -4.48 20.41 6.20
CA GLU A 581 -4.71 19.93 7.56
C GLU A 581 -5.58 20.89 8.38
N LEU A 582 -5.23 22.19 8.34
CA LEU A 582 -6.00 23.24 9.03
C LEU A 582 -7.41 23.38 8.45
N ALA A 583 -7.58 23.33 7.12
CA ALA A 583 -8.89 23.38 6.48
C ALA A 583 -9.78 22.19 6.87
N ARG A 584 -9.20 20.99 6.97
CA ARG A 584 -9.92 19.79 7.43
C ARG A 584 -10.36 19.90 8.88
N THR A 585 -9.45 20.37 9.76
CA THR A 585 -9.76 20.63 11.17
C THR A 585 -10.86 21.68 11.33
N ALA A 586 -10.81 22.75 10.53
CA ALA A 586 -11.86 23.76 10.52
C ALA A 586 -13.23 23.18 10.15
N LYS A 587 -13.27 22.28 9.17
CA LYS A 587 -14.52 21.58 8.80
C LYS A 587 -15.06 20.70 9.92
N ALA A 588 -14.17 19.98 10.61
CA ALA A 588 -14.57 19.10 11.72
C ALA A 588 -14.98 19.87 12.96
N GLY A 589 -14.33 21.00 13.25
CA GLY A 589 -14.53 21.80 14.47
C GLY A 589 -15.70 22.81 14.43
N ARG A 590 -16.48 22.89 13.35
CA ARG A 590 -17.60 23.83 13.19
C ARG A 590 -18.69 23.74 14.27
N SER A 591 -18.79 22.60 14.92
CA SER A 591 -19.75 22.41 16.03
C SER A 591 -19.34 23.11 17.34
N GLN A 592 -18.12 23.67 17.45
CA GLN A 592 -17.57 24.16 18.71
C GLN A 592 -17.11 25.61 18.73
N GLY A 593 -17.18 26.36 17.61
CA GLY A 593 -16.85 27.80 17.57
C GLY A 593 -15.40 28.21 17.91
N GLN A 594 -14.44 27.27 17.82
CA GLN A 594 -13.05 27.49 18.24
C GLN A 594 -12.16 27.95 17.08
N ALA A 595 -11.22 28.86 17.36
CA ALA A 595 -10.23 29.32 16.38
C ALA A 595 -9.29 28.19 15.92
N VAL A 596 -9.02 28.13 14.62
CA VAL A 596 -8.09 27.17 14.01
C VAL A 596 -6.67 27.71 14.12
N SER A 597 -5.75 27.00 14.78
CA SER A 597 -4.33 27.34 14.81
C SER A 597 -3.48 26.08 14.64
N LEU A 598 -2.30 26.24 14.02
CA LEU A 598 -1.34 25.15 13.84
C LEU A 598 -0.88 24.59 15.19
N GLN A 599 -0.63 25.49 16.16
CA GLN A 599 -0.23 25.10 17.51
C GLN A 599 -1.25 24.16 18.17
N ARG A 600 -2.55 24.42 17.99
CA ARG A 600 -3.60 23.55 18.54
C ARG A 600 -3.62 22.19 17.85
N VAL A 601 -3.55 22.18 16.52
CA VAL A 601 -3.57 20.92 15.72
C VAL A 601 -2.37 20.05 16.10
N VAL A 602 -1.18 20.65 16.18
CA VAL A 602 0.03 19.93 16.63
C VAL A 602 -0.11 19.50 18.09
N GLY A 603 -0.61 20.39 18.96
CA GLY A 603 -0.84 20.09 20.37
C GLY A 603 -1.80 18.93 20.61
N GLU A 604 -2.91 18.85 19.84
CA GLU A 604 -3.86 17.74 19.87
C GLU A 604 -3.20 16.44 19.42
N ARG A 605 -2.38 16.46 18.36
CA ARG A 605 -1.59 15.30 17.93
C ARG A 605 -0.59 14.86 18.98
N VAL A 606 0.18 15.80 19.53
CA VAL A 606 1.12 15.49 20.61
C VAL A 606 0.39 14.96 21.84
N ALA A 607 -0.79 15.50 22.19
CA ALA A 607 -1.60 15.00 23.29
C ALA A 607 -2.10 13.55 23.06
N ALA A 608 -2.33 13.17 21.83
CA ALA A 608 -2.75 11.81 21.43
C ALA A 608 -1.58 10.80 21.39
N LEU A 609 -0.32 11.26 21.50
CA LEU A 609 0.83 10.37 21.60
C LEU A 609 0.86 9.66 22.95
N GLY A 610 1.36 8.42 22.97
CA GLY A 610 1.70 7.74 24.23
C GLY A 610 2.88 8.40 24.94
N ASP A 611 3.04 8.13 26.21
CA ASP A 611 4.07 8.78 27.05
C ASP A 611 5.49 8.56 26.54
N SER A 612 5.80 7.38 26.00
CA SER A 612 7.09 7.06 25.40
C SER A 612 7.40 7.96 24.19
N ALA A 613 6.43 8.15 23.29
CA ALA A 613 6.61 9.00 22.11
C ALA A 613 6.73 10.48 22.48
N LYS A 614 5.96 10.97 23.47
CA LYS A 614 6.08 12.33 23.99
C LYS A 614 7.49 12.58 24.54
N LYS A 615 8.00 11.67 25.36
CA LYS A 615 9.33 11.76 25.94
C LYS A 615 10.43 11.82 24.88
N LEU A 616 10.33 11.02 23.83
CA LEU A 616 11.29 11.07 22.71
C LEU A 616 11.18 12.37 21.91
N LEU A 617 9.96 12.86 21.66
CA LEU A 617 9.75 14.13 20.97
C LEU A 617 10.34 15.31 21.77
N GLU A 618 10.19 15.32 23.10
CA GLU A 618 10.80 16.30 23.97
C GLU A 618 12.34 16.25 23.88
N LEU A 619 12.94 15.05 23.93
CA LEU A 619 14.38 14.88 23.79
C LEU A 619 14.91 15.37 22.45
N LEU A 620 14.22 15.03 21.35
CA LEU A 620 14.57 15.49 20.00
C LEU A 620 14.45 17.01 19.88
N SER A 621 13.40 17.61 20.44
CA SER A 621 13.19 19.06 20.40
C SER A 621 14.24 19.85 21.17
N CYS A 622 14.92 19.24 22.14
CA CYS A 622 16.03 19.84 22.91
C CYS A 622 17.39 19.64 22.23
N SER A 623 17.47 18.84 21.17
CA SER A 623 18.72 18.55 20.46
C SER A 623 18.98 19.54 19.35
N GLU A 624 20.20 20.12 19.31
CA GLU A 624 20.62 21.01 18.21
C GLU A 624 21.03 20.23 16.93
N ARG A 625 21.13 18.91 17.01
CA ARG A 625 21.51 18.04 15.90
C ARG A 625 20.62 16.80 15.82
N PRO A 626 20.52 16.18 14.64
CA PRO A 626 19.88 14.87 14.54
C PRO A 626 20.56 13.83 15.44
N LEU A 627 19.77 12.97 16.09
CA LEU A 627 20.24 11.94 17.01
C LEU A 627 20.09 10.54 16.40
N GLU A 628 21.03 9.64 16.74
CA GLU A 628 20.86 8.22 16.46
C GLU A 628 19.87 7.57 17.44
N GLU A 629 19.17 6.54 17.01
CA GLU A 629 18.24 5.77 17.87
C GLU A 629 18.97 5.22 19.14
N SER A 630 20.23 4.84 19.00
CA SER A 630 21.09 4.41 20.08
C SER A 630 21.37 5.54 21.11
N GLU A 631 21.43 6.79 20.66
CA GLU A 631 21.60 7.95 21.53
C GLU A 631 20.29 8.27 22.25
N LEU A 632 19.15 8.21 21.55
CA LEU A 632 17.83 8.38 22.14
C LEU A 632 17.53 7.34 23.22
N ARG A 633 17.89 6.06 22.96
CA ARG A 633 17.77 5.00 23.96
C ARG A 633 18.53 5.31 25.23
N ARG A 634 19.79 5.75 25.10
CA ARG A 634 20.61 6.13 26.27
C ARG A 634 20.05 7.34 27.02
N ALA A 635 19.55 8.35 26.28
CA ALA A 635 19.02 9.57 26.88
C ALA A 635 17.64 9.34 27.53
N SER A 636 16.79 8.51 26.94
CA SER A 636 15.44 8.24 27.45
C SER A 636 15.41 7.22 28.58
N SER A 637 16.44 6.38 28.73
CA SER A 637 16.45 5.22 29.64
C SER A 637 15.28 4.25 29.39
N MET A 638 14.85 4.14 28.11
CA MET A 638 13.80 3.24 27.66
C MET A 638 14.40 1.98 27.06
N GLU A 639 13.63 0.89 27.06
CA GLU A 639 14.02 -0.33 26.36
C GLU A 639 14.04 -0.13 24.84
N ALA A 640 14.83 -0.93 24.12
CA ALA A 640 15.00 -0.77 22.66
C ALA A 640 13.68 -0.86 21.92
N HIS A 641 12.83 -1.82 22.26
CA HIS A 641 11.53 -1.98 21.63
C HIS A 641 10.58 -0.81 21.87
N GLU A 642 10.64 -0.17 23.05
CA GLU A 642 9.84 1.02 23.37
C GLU A 642 10.31 2.23 22.56
N VAL A 643 11.64 2.40 22.40
CA VAL A 643 12.21 3.47 21.58
C VAL A 643 11.84 3.28 20.12
N SER A 644 12.00 2.07 19.58
CA SER A 644 11.65 1.78 18.20
C SER A 644 10.16 2.00 17.93
N ALA A 645 9.28 1.53 18.80
CA ALA A 645 7.83 1.77 18.69
C ALA A 645 7.47 3.27 18.77
N ALA A 646 8.12 4.01 19.65
CA ALA A 646 7.90 5.46 19.83
C ALA A 646 8.43 6.25 18.62
N VAL A 647 9.62 5.92 18.11
CA VAL A 647 10.20 6.51 16.88
C VAL A 647 9.27 6.23 15.70
N ASP A 648 8.83 5.01 15.55
CA ASP A 648 7.88 4.62 14.53
C ASP A 648 6.58 5.42 14.65
N ARG A 649 6.06 5.62 15.86
CA ARG A 649 4.85 6.43 16.09
C ARG A 649 5.06 7.91 15.74
N LEU A 650 6.16 8.51 16.16
CA LEU A 650 6.48 9.90 15.83
C LEU A 650 6.66 10.13 14.33
N ARG A 651 7.27 9.18 13.65
CA ARG A 651 7.42 9.17 12.19
C ARG A 651 6.10 9.09 11.47
N ASP A 652 5.20 8.21 11.91
CA ASP A 652 3.87 8.05 11.34
C ASP A 652 3.00 9.31 11.50
N GLU A 653 3.17 10.02 12.60
CA GLU A 653 2.54 11.32 12.82
C GLU A 653 3.26 12.47 12.10
N HIS A 654 4.35 12.18 11.36
CA HIS A 654 5.20 13.17 10.68
C HIS A 654 5.74 14.26 11.61
N LEU A 655 5.98 13.93 12.86
CA LEU A 655 6.55 14.83 13.84
C LEU A 655 8.09 14.81 13.85
N ILE A 656 8.69 13.77 13.25
CA ILE A 656 10.13 13.63 13.08
C ILE A 656 10.48 13.27 11.65
N SER A 657 11.69 13.59 11.21
CA SER A 657 12.27 13.14 9.95
C SER A 657 13.44 12.20 10.20
N ILE A 658 13.65 11.25 9.30
CA ILE A 658 14.81 10.35 9.33
C ILE A 658 15.70 10.70 8.15
N SER A 659 16.99 10.88 8.40
CA SER A 659 18.01 11.03 7.39
C SER A 659 19.02 9.89 7.51
N GLN A 660 19.51 9.37 6.38
CA GLN A 660 20.58 8.37 6.39
C GLN A 660 21.92 9.04 6.17
N HIS A 661 22.81 8.93 7.15
CA HIS A 661 24.18 9.40 7.02
C HIS A 661 25.14 8.25 7.35
N GLN A 662 26.06 7.92 6.42
CA GLN A 662 27.08 6.87 6.59
C GLN A 662 26.55 5.52 7.12
N ARG A 663 25.39 5.03 6.59
CA ARG A 663 24.66 3.82 7.01
C ARG A 663 24.02 3.89 8.40
N LYS A 664 23.90 5.06 9.01
CA LYS A 664 23.19 5.27 10.27
C LYS A 664 21.95 6.11 10.04
N SER A 665 20.86 5.75 10.67
CA SER A 665 19.61 6.52 10.65
C SER A 665 19.70 7.62 11.71
N LEU A 666 19.60 8.86 11.30
CA LEU A 666 19.58 10.03 12.17
C LEU A 666 18.15 10.57 12.26
N LEU A 667 17.71 10.88 13.47
CA LEU A 667 16.37 11.35 13.82
C LEU A 667 16.41 12.84 14.15
N ALA A 668 15.56 13.64 13.52
CA ALA A 668 15.43 15.07 13.74
C ALA A 668 13.96 15.51 13.80
#